data_8e2896c22ac613a65b5acdbd61c17f21
#
_entry.id   8e2896c22ac613a65b5acdbd61c17f21
#
_cell.length_a   1.000
_cell.length_b   1.000
_cell.length_c   1.000
_cell.angle_alpha   90.00
_cell.angle_beta   90.00
_cell.angle_gamma   90.00
#
_symmetry.space_group_name_H-M   'P 1'
#
loop_
_entity.id
_entity.type
_entity.pdbx_description
1 polymer ?
#
loop_
_entity_poly.entity_id
_entity_poly.type
_entity_poly.pdbx_seq_one_letter_code
_entity_poly.pdbx_strand_id
1 'polypeptide(L)'
;MAIKIALAGNPNCGKTTLFNALTGSNQFVGNWPGVTVEKKEGKLKKQYGGNGDDVIIMDLPGIYSLSPYTLEEVVARNYLIGERPDAILNLVDGTNIERNLYLSTQLMELGIPVVMAVNMIDIVNKNGDKINVAKLAEKLGCPVVEISALKLTGIENATKKAIELAQKKSAAVAVHKFAPEVESVIETVEKKLTDVPEEQKRFFAIKLLEKDDKIPAQMKSVPDVSAEIKQLEAAMDDDTESIITNERYTYISSIIKECYTKKEGQKLTTSDKIDKIVTNRWLALPIFAVVMFIVYYVSVTTVGTWATDWANDGVFGDGWHLFTIGTGAYEEAAEPYDDAMNVINAFVEADGDEALAAVIDSESEDYDPAAAVAAVQEFAAGIDASATADYTLEDEETLATEDVTYTGAELAEAVDVYAADGAEAPDPADYGIWVPGVPALLESGLDAIGCADWLKGLILDGIVAGVGAVLGFVPQMLVLFIFLAFLESCGYMARIAFIMDRIFRKFGLSGKSFIPMLIGSGCGVPGIMASRTIENDRDRKMTIMTTTFIPCGAKLPFIAMVAGAIFGGAAWVAPSAYFLGIAAIICSGIILKKTKIFEGDPAPFVMELPAYHWPTVGTVLRSMWERGWSFIKKAGTIILLSTIVVWFTTYFGFTEEGFRMLAEDEIDMSILGKIGQCLAWIFIPQGFGNWQATVASITGLVAKENIVGTMGILYSAGEGSVYANMAATFTVASGYAFLAFNLL
;
A
#
# COMPACT_ATOMS: atom_id res chain seq x y z
N MET A 1 39.26 -31.52 6.87
CA MET A 1 38.14 -30.78 6.24
C MET A 1 37.67 -29.72 7.21
N ALA A 2 37.32 -28.53 6.75
CA ALA A 2 36.78 -27.52 7.65
C ALA A 2 35.41 -27.98 8.17
N ILE A 3 35.15 -27.81 9.46
CA ILE A 3 33.86 -28.11 10.08
C ILE A 3 32.85 -27.01 9.70
N LYS A 4 31.70 -27.39 9.12
CA LYS A 4 30.64 -26.46 8.77
C LYS A 4 29.52 -26.50 9.81
N ILE A 5 29.23 -25.37 10.46
CA ILE A 5 28.15 -25.23 11.43
C ILE A 5 27.11 -24.23 10.87
N ALA A 6 25.87 -24.66 10.78
CA ALA A 6 24.76 -23.78 10.37
C ALA A 6 24.12 -23.10 11.58
N LEU A 7 23.94 -21.78 11.54
CA LEU A 7 23.09 -21.04 12.48
C LEU A 7 21.66 -21.05 11.97
N ALA A 8 20.77 -21.70 12.70
CA ALA A 8 19.34 -21.71 12.41
C ALA A 8 18.56 -21.06 13.56
N GLY A 9 17.39 -20.53 13.28
CA GLY A 9 16.50 -19.95 14.29
C GLY A 9 15.48 -19.01 13.69
N ASN A 10 14.48 -18.68 14.48
CA ASN A 10 13.39 -17.81 14.08
C ASN A 10 13.89 -16.37 13.81
N PRO A 11 13.16 -15.58 13.02
CA PRO A 11 13.40 -14.15 12.95
C PRO A 11 13.43 -13.52 14.35
N ASN A 12 14.30 -12.54 14.55
CA ASN A 12 14.47 -11.79 15.81
C ASN A 12 15.00 -12.59 17.03
N CYS A 13 15.32 -13.85 16.91
CA CYS A 13 15.92 -14.62 18.03
C CYS A 13 17.37 -14.20 18.37
N GLY A 14 17.96 -13.23 17.67
CA GLY A 14 19.31 -12.72 17.90
C GLY A 14 20.40 -13.42 17.08
N LYS A 15 20.04 -14.09 15.98
CA LYS A 15 20.94 -14.87 15.12
C LYS A 15 22.06 -14.02 14.52
N THR A 16 21.75 -12.88 13.91
CA THR A 16 22.75 -11.95 13.34
C THR A 16 23.70 -11.39 14.42
N THR A 17 23.18 -11.12 15.62
CA THR A 17 24.01 -10.68 16.75
C THR A 17 25.00 -11.75 17.13
N LEU A 18 24.56 -13.01 17.23
CA LEU A 18 25.46 -14.14 17.54
C LEU A 18 26.46 -14.38 16.40
N PHE A 19 26.04 -14.35 15.15
CA PHE A 19 26.93 -14.52 13.99
C PHE A 19 28.07 -13.49 14.00
N ASN A 20 27.73 -12.21 14.21
CA ASN A 20 28.73 -11.13 14.31
C ASN A 20 29.68 -11.33 15.53
N ALA A 21 29.16 -11.81 16.63
CA ALA A 21 29.98 -12.11 17.79
C ALA A 21 30.98 -13.22 17.49
N LEU A 22 30.56 -14.30 16.81
CA LEU A 22 31.36 -15.47 16.48
C LEU A 22 32.41 -15.21 15.39
N THR A 23 32.06 -14.45 14.33
CA THR A 23 32.92 -14.30 13.14
C THR A 23 33.65 -12.95 13.10
N GLY A 24 33.08 -11.88 13.66
CA GLY A 24 33.68 -10.53 13.64
C GLY A 24 33.76 -9.97 12.20
N SER A 25 34.96 -9.48 11.81
CA SER A 25 35.19 -8.93 10.47
C SER A 25 35.50 -10.00 9.40
N ASN A 26 35.62 -11.25 9.76
CA ASN A 26 35.96 -12.37 8.86
C ASN A 26 34.69 -12.97 8.25
N GLN A 27 33.95 -12.16 7.52
CA GLN A 27 32.66 -12.53 6.90
C GLN A 27 32.73 -12.41 5.39
N PHE A 28 32.09 -13.34 4.69
CA PHE A 28 31.80 -13.26 3.29
C PHE A 28 30.28 -13.06 3.14
N VAL A 29 29.91 -12.03 2.39
CA VAL A 29 28.51 -11.69 2.11
C VAL A 29 28.26 -11.78 0.61
N GLY A 30 27.25 -12.52 0.21
CA GLY A 30 26.83 -12.68 -1.17
C GLY A 30 25.36 -13.04 -1.22
N ASN A 31 24.88 -13.50 -2.37
CA ASN A 31 23.52 -14.04 -2.50
C ASN A 31 23.55 -15.56 -2.65
N TRP A 32 22.48 -16.20 -2.19
CA TRP A 32 22.30 -17.62 -2.48
C TRP A 32 22.09 -17.82 -3.99
N PRO A 33 22.62 -18.94 -4.57
CA PRO A 33 22.50 -19.17 -6.00
C PRO A 33 21.06 -19.14 -6.50
N GLY A 34 20.81 -18.30 -7.52
CA GLY A 34 19.50 -18.21 -8.19
C GLY A 34 18.41 -17.44 -7.44
N VAL A 35 18.72 -16.81 -6.31
CA VAL A 35 17.76 -16.03 -5.51
C VAL A 35 18.39 -14.75 -4.95
N THR A 36 17.55 -13.78 -4.57
CA THR A 36 17.97 -12.49 -3.99
C THR A 36 18.18 -12.54 -2.47
N VAL A 37 18.18 -13.73 -1.87
CA VAL A 37 18.36 -13.92 -0.43
C VAL A 37 19.84 -13.83 -0.10
N GLU A 38 20.18 -13.06 0.93
CA GLU A 38 21.56 -12.81 1.37
C GLU A 38 22.16 -14.07 2.00
N LYS A 39 23.39 -14.43 1.57
CA LYS A 39 24.19 -15.52 2.12
C LYS A 39 25.34 -14.93 2.92
N LYS A 40 25.46 -15.32 4.19
CA LYS A 40 26.55 -14.91 5.08
C LYS A 40 27.31 -16.13 5.59
N GLU A 41 28.60 -16.16 5.37
CA GLU A 41 29.47 -17.16 5.94
C GLU A 41 30.71 -16.51 6.56
N GLY A 42 31.28 -17.10 7.60
CA GLY A 42 32.42 -16.53 8.23
C GLY A 42 33.25 -17.58 9.03
N LYS A 43 34.52 -17.31 9.15
CA LYS A 43 35.42 -18.16 10.00
C LYS A 43 35.20 -17.83 11.47
N LEU A 44 35.12 -18.87 12.28
CA LEU A 44 35.00 -18.75 13.72
C LEU A 44 36.24 -18.07 14.33
N LYS A 45 36.04 -17.12 15.25
CA LYS A 45 37.13 -16.50 16.00
C LYS A 45 37.86 -17.52 16.86
N LYS A 46 39.18 -17.42 16.96
CA LYS A 46 40.03 -18.33 17.74
C LYS A 46 39.60 -18.47 19.19
N GLN A 47 39.05 -17.45 19.80
CA GLN A 47 38.57 -17.46 21.19
C GLN A 47 37.39 -18.41 21.44
N TYR A 48 36.62 -18.75 20.40
CA TYR A 48 35.45 -19.66 20.47
C TYR A 48 35.75 -21.01 19.82
N GLY A 49 36.87 -21.13 19.10
CA GLY A 49 37.31 -22.35 18.41
C GLY A 49 38.09 -23.28 19.33
N GLY A 50 37.82 -24.55 19.27
CA GLY A 50 38.67 -25.58 19.83
C GLY A 50 40.00 -25.66 19.06
N ASN A 51 40.96 -26.37 19.62
CA ASN A 51 42.33 -26.73 19.23
C ASN A 51 42.71 -26.69 17.73
N GLY A 52 42.47 -25.57 17.00
CA GLY A 52 43.07 -25.35 15.68
C GLY A 52 42.28 -25.83 14.47
N ASP A 53 41.06 -26.30 14.63
CA ASP A 53 40.19 -26.67 13.51
C ASP A 53 39.67 -25.44 12.76
N ASP A 54 39.69 -25.47 11.42
CA ASP A 54 39.02 -24.47 10.57
C ASP A 54 37.51 -24.68 10.66
N VAL A 55 36.83 -23.85 11.44
CA VAL A 55 35.36 -23.88 11.59
C VAL A 55 34.75 -22.75 10.80
N ILE A 56 33.80 -23.08 9.93
CA ILE A 56 33.01 -22.14 9.13
C ILE A 56 31.61 -22.09 9.69
N ILE A 57 31.14 -20.88 10.01
CA ILE A 57 29.79 -20.64 10.45
C ILE A 57 28.98 -20.10 9.24
N MET A 58 27.85 -20.73 8.95
CA MET A 58 26.88 -20.31 7.93
C MET A 58 25.68 -19.71 8.60
N ASP A 59 25.37 -18.45 8.33
CA ASP A 59 24.13 -17.79 8.80
C ASP A 59 23.00 -18.12 7.84
N LEU A 60 22.03 -18.92 8.28
CA LEU A 60 20.81 -19.18 7.50
C LEU A 60 19.82 -18.03 7.67
N PRO A 61 18.95 -17.77 6.69
CA PRO A 61 17.83 -16.85 6.85
C PRO A 61 17.01 -17.17 8.10
N GLY A 62 16.36 -16.15 8.70
CA GLY A 62 15.44 -16.37 9.80
C GLY A 62 14.16 -17.02 9.29
N ILE A 63 13.82 -18.20 9.80
CA ILE A 63 12.69 -19.00 9.35
C ILE A 63 11.85 -19.45 10.52
N TYR A 64 10.56 -19.65 10.30
CA TYR A 64 9.65 -20.19 11.30
C TYR A 64 9.41 -21.69 11.13
N SER A 65 9.57 -22.19 9.92
CA SER A 65 9.33 -23.58 9.54
C SER A 65 10.28 -23.99 8.40
N LEU A 66 10.44 -25.30 8.21
CA LEU A 66 11.05 -25.89 7.02
C LEU A 66 10.01 -26.19 5.93
N SER A 67 8.75 -25.80 6.12
CA SER A 67 7.71 -25.82 5.07
C SER A 67 7.90 -24.61 4.17
N PRO A 68 7.90 -24.75 2.82
CA PRO A 68 8.41 -23.72 1.91
C PRO A 68 7.33 -22.68 1.53
N TYR A 69 6.93 -21.85 2.48
CA TYR A 69 6.03 -20.74 2.22
C TYR A 69 6.75 -19.48 1.72
N THR A 70 8.04 -19.33 2.11
CA THR A 70 8.88 -18.17 1.74
C THR A 70 10.13 -18.60 0.99
N LEU A 71 10.76 -17.69 0.24
CA LEU A 71 12.04 -17.95 -0.43
C LEU A 71 13.16 -18.26 0.59
N GLU A 72 13.14 -17.60 1.73
CA GLU A 72 14.07 -17.80 2.83
C GLU A 72 13.98 -19.22 3.39
N GLU A 73 12.76 -19.74 3.58
CA GLU A 73 12.51 -21.10 4.05
C GLU A 73 12.95 -22.14 3.03
N VAL A 74 12.70 -21.89 1.73
CA VAL A 74 13.21 -22.75 0.64
C VAL A 74 14.74 -22.81 0.64
N VAL A 75 15.41 -21.66 0.77
CA VAL A 75 16.87 -21.56 0.79
C VAL A 75 17.47 -22.29 1.97
N ALA A 76 16.95 -22.02 3.18
CA ALA A 76 17.44 -22.68 4.41
C ALA A 76 17.27 -24.19 4.35
N ARG A 77 16.08 -24.66 3.91
CA ARG A 77 15.79 -26.08 3.76
C ARG A 77 16.69 -26.75 2.73
N ASN A 78 16.84 -26.17 1.54
CA ASN A 78 17.67 -26.72 0.47
C ASN A 78 19.14 -26.83 0.91
N TYR A 79 19.64 -25.86 1.67
CA TYR A 79 20.98 -25.94 2.24
C TYR A 79 21.11 -27.06 3.26
N LEU A 80 20.16 -27.18 4.19
CA LEU A 80 20.20 -28.21 5.25
C LEU A 80 20.09 -29.62 4.68
N ILE A 81 19.26 -29.84 3.64
CA ILE A 81 19.09 -31.17 3.02
C ILE A 81 20.25 -31.49 2.05
N GLY A 82 20.63 -30.52 1.19
CA GLY A 82 21.60 -30.74 0.12
C GLY A 82 23.06 -30.65 0.56
N GLU A 83 23.44 -29.58 1.27
CA GLU A 83 24.83 -29.35 1.71
C GLU A 83 25.16 -30.10 3.00
N ARG A 84 24.18 -30.43 3.82
CA ARG A 84 24.30 -31.15 5.11
C ARG A 84 25.46 -30.65 5.96
N PRO A 85 25.31 -29.54 6.71
CA PRO A 85 26.35 -29.08 7.63
C PRO A 85 26.66 -30.13 8.68
N ASP A 86 27.89 -30.11 9.25
CA ASP A 86 28.33 -31.07 10.25
C ASP A 86 27.59 -30.96 11.58
N ALA A 87 27.06 -29.75 11.90
CA ALA A 87 26.14 -29.51 13.02
C ALA A 87 25.26 -28.28 12.78
N ILE A 88 24.15 -28.20 13.50
CA ILE A 88 23.28 -27.05 13.56
C ILE A 88 23.36 -26.43 14.95
N LEU A 89 23.61 -25.12 15.02
CA LEU A 89 23.42 -24.33 16.23
C LEU A 89 22.09 -23.60 16.10
N ASN A 90 21.06 -24.15 16.75
CA ASN A 90 19.70 -23.63 16.71
C ASN A 90 19.50 -22.59 17.81
N LEU A 91 19.25 -21.34 17.42
CA LEU A 91 18.93 -20.25 18.34
C LEU A 91 17.44 -20.20 18.62
N VAL A 92 17.12 -20.22 19.91
CA VAL A 92 15.77 -20.18 20.46
C VAL A 92 15.64 -18.93 21.34
N ASP A 93 14.65 -18.12 21.10
CA ASP A 93 14.30 -17.01 21.99
C ASP A 93 13.68 -17.56 23.28
N GLY A 94 14.38 -17.43 24.40
CA GLY A 94 13.91 -17.88 25.71
C GLY A 94 12.68 -17.15 26.22
N THR A 95 12.38 -15.97 25.71
CA THR A 95 11.16 -15.20 26.07
C THR A 95 9.92 -15.72 25.37
N ASN A 96 10.10 -16.39 24.21
CA ASN A 96 9.05 -16.98 23.37
C ASN A 96 9.36 -18.42 22.99
N ILE A 97 9.81 -19.22 23.97
CA ILE A 97 10.36 -20.54 23.74
C ILE A 97 9.38 -21.49 23.04
N GLU A 98 8.11 -21.49 23.41
CA GLU A 98 7.07 -22.37 22.85
C GLU A 98 7.04 -22.32 21.32
N ARG A 99 7.01 -21.12 20.77
CA ARG A 99 6.93 -20.91 19.33
C ARG A 99 8.23 -21.30 18.62
N ASN A 100 9.36 -21.00 19.24
CA ASN A 100 10.66 -21.29 18.63
C ASN A 100 10.95 -22.81 18.59
N LEU A 101 10.35 -23.59 19.48
CA LEU A 101 10.44 -25.04 19.48
C LEU A 101 9.80 -25.69 18.25
N TYR A 102 8.89 -25.03 17.55
CA TYR A 102 8.29 -25.56 16.32
C TYR A 102 9.36 -25.81 15.24
N LEU A 103 10.19 -24.83 14.95
CA LEU A 103 11.34 -25.01 14.05
C LEU A 103 12.33 -26.05 14.62
N SER A 104 12.58 -26.00 15.93
CA SER A 104 13.53 -26.91 16.58
C SER A 104 13.14 -28.39 16.39
N THR A 105 11.87 -28.73 16.48
CA THR A 105 11.39 -30.10 16.23
C THR A 105 11.65 -30.54 14.80
N GLN A 106 11.45 -29.67 13.81
CA GLN A 106 11.71 -29.97 12.40
C GLN A 106 13.22 -30.13 12.11
N LEU A 107 14.08 -29.29 12.74
CA LEU A 107 15.54 -29.42 12.58
C LEU A 107 16.07 -30.76 13.11
N MET A 108 15.48 -31.28 14.19
CA MET A 108 15.86 -32.59 14.73
C MET A 108 15.46 -33.76 13.85
N GLU A 109 14.39 -33.62 13.05
CA GLU A 109 13.93 -34.63 12.09
C GLU A 109 14.89 -34.82 10.91
N LEU A 110 15.77 -33.82 10.62
CA LEU A 110 16.74 -33.90 9.53
C LEU A 110 17.90 -34.88 9.75
N GLY A 111 18.04 -35.37 10.96
CA GLY A 111 19.16 -36.28 11.31
C GLY A 111 20.54 -35.61 11.37
N ILE A 112 20.59 -34.26 11.39
CA ILE A 112 21.84 -33.49 11.58
C ILE A 112 22.02 -33.20 13.07
N PRO A 113 23.24 -33.29 13.63
CA PRO A 113 23.48 -32.98 15.04
C PRO A 113 23.05 -31.54 15.38
N VAL A 114 22.19 -31.37 16.39
CA VAL A 114 21.66 -30.08 16.81
C VAL A 114 22.14 -29.74 18.22
N VAL A 115 22.62 -28.51 18.40
CA VAL A 115 22.77 -27.85 19.70
C VAL A 115 21.78 -26.73 19.82
N MET A 116 20.97 -26.74 20.85
CA MET A 116 20.00 -25.65 21.10
C MET A 116 20.65 -24.59 22.00
N ALA A 117 20.67 -23.35 21.54
CA ALA A 117 21.13 -22.20 22.29
C ALA A 117 19.92 -21.34 22.67
N VAL A 118 19.51 -21.37 23.94
CA VAL A 118 18.42 -20.54 24.47
C VAL A 118 18.97 -19.15 24.73
N ASN A 119 18.63 -18.22 23.88
CA ASN A 119 19.09 -16.83 23.92
C ASN A 119 18.16 -15.95 24.76
N MET A 120 18.60 -14.74 25.03
CA MET A 120 17.86 -13.74 25.85
C MET A 120 17.61 -14.20 27.29
N ILE A 121 18.47 -15.10 27.83
CA ILE A 121 18.34 -15.62 29.18
C ILE A 121 18.40 -14.50 30.25
N ASP A 122 19.10 -13.42 29.97
CA ASP A 122 19.15 -12.24 30.80
C ASP A 122 17.75 -11.55 30.93
N ILE A 123 16.95 -11.57 29.89
CA ILE A 123 15.56 -11.07 29.92
C ILE A 123 14.66 -12.05 30.67
N VAL A 124 14.79 -13.35 30.40
CA VAL A 124 14.04 -14.41 31.11
C VAL A 124 14.26 -14.30 32.61
N ASN A 125 15.53 -14.19 33.04
CA ASN A 125 15.90 -14.04 34.44
C ASN A 125 15.39 -12.72 35.05
N LYS A 126 15.44 -11.61 34.29
CA LYS A 126 14.91 -10.31 34.73
C LYS A 126 13.39 -10.37 34.94
N ASN A 127 12.67 -11.12 34.11
CA ASN A 127 11.24 -11.35 34.27
C ASN A 127 10.91 -12.27 35.47
N GLY A 128 11.89 -12.99 35.97
CA GLY A 128 11.76 -13.96 37.05
C GLY A 128 11.25 -15.33 36.61
N ASP A 129 11.21 -15.57 35.30
CA ASP A 129 10.87 -16.86 34.71
C ASP A 129 12.05 -17.83 34.84
N LYS A 130 11.77 -19.13 34.82
CA LYS A 130 12.79 -20.17 34.93
C LYS A 130 12.63 -21.21 33.82
N ILE A 131 13.72 -21.52 33.16
CA ILE A 131 13.80 -22.61 32.17
C ILE A 131 14.65 -23.73 32.78
N ASN A 132 14.09 -24.94 32.83
CA ASN A 132 14.87 -26.12 33.25
C ASN A 132 15.58 -26.71 32.02
N VAL A 133 16.80 -26.22 31.78
CA VAL A 133 17.63 -26.60 30.63
C VAL A 133 17.94 -28.07 30.60
N ALA A 134 18.20 -28.72 31.77
CA ALA A 134 18.50 -30.15 31.84
C ALA A 134 17.31 -31.00 31.39
N LYS A 135 16.10 -30.66 31.87
CA LYS A 135 14.87 -31.36 31.48
C LYS A 135 14.49 -31.10 30.03
N LEU A 136 14.75 -29.89 29.55
CA LEU A 136 14.55 -29.52 28.15
C LEU A 136 15.47 -30.33 27.22
N ALA A 137 16.76 -30.51 27.61
CA ALA A 137 17.70 -31.28 26.86
C ALA A 137 17.30 -32.78 26.82
N GLU A 138 16.81 -33.32 27.93
CA GLU A 138 16.29 -34.70 28.02
C GLU A 138 15.11 -34.93 27.09
N LYS A 139 14.10 -34.02 27.13
CA LYS A 139 12.91 -34.14 26.32
C LYS A 139 13.15 -33.95 24.83
N LEU A 140 14.06 -33.07 24.45
CA LEU A 140 14.39 -32.81 23.04
C LEU A 140 15.45 -33.78 22.49
N GLY A 141 16.21 -34.46 23.37
CA GLY A 141 17.29 -35.37 22.94
C GLY A 141 18.50 -34.64 22.34
N CYS A 142 18.71 -33.37 22.64
CA CYS A 142 19.83 -32.59 22.16
C CYS A 142 20.44 -31.73 23.30
N PRO A 143 21.76 -31.39 23.23
CA PRO A 143 22.34 -30.46 24.18
C PRO A 143 21.70 -29.10 24.14
N VAL A 144 21.30 -28.57 25.29
CA VAL A 144 20.73 -27.22 25.44
C VAL A 144 21.71 -26.38 26.24
N VAL A 145 21.90 -25.11 25.83
CA VAL A 145 22.82 -24.16 26.48
C VAL A 145 22.14 -22.81 26.61
N GLU A 146 22.20 -22.20 27.77
CA GLU A 146 21.76 -20.84 28.00
C GLU A 146 22.80 -19.83 27.46
N ILE A 147 22.35 -18.86 26.69
CA ILE A 147 23.20 -17.81 26.16
C ILE A 147 22.56 -16.42 26.27
N SER A 148 23.37 -15.39 26.24
CA SER A 148 22.95 -14.02 25.88
C SER A 148 23.90 -13.52 24.80
N ALA A 149 23.41 -13.47 23.57
CA ALA A 149 24.19 -13.00 22.43
C ALA A 149 24.59 -11.52 22.59
N LEU A 150 23.72 -10.71 23.23
CA LEU A 150 23.99 -9.30 23.50
C LEU A 150 25.08 -9.10 24.57
N LYS A 151 25.07 -9.93 25.64
CA LYS A 151 26.03 -9.85 26.73
C LYS A 151 27.24 -10.74 26.52
N LEU A 152 27.30 -11.50 25.41
CA LEU A 152 28.37 -12.43 25.05
C LEU A 152 28.59 -13.54 26.10
N THR A 153 27.56 -13.93 26.85
CA THR A 153 27.66 -15.01 27.87
C THR A 153 27.15 -16.34 27.30
N GLY A 154 27.78 -17.44 27.70
CA GLY A 154 27.39 -18.80 27.31
C GLY A 154 27.79 -19.22 25.88
N ILE A 155 28.23 -18.30 25.04
CA ILE A 155 28.49 -18.51 23.60
C ILE A 155 29.62 -19.56 23.41
N GLU A 156 30.70 -19.45 24.18
CA GLU A 156 31.85 -20.40 24.12
C GLU A 156 31.40 -21.84 24.38
N ASN A 157 30.54 -22.06 25.38
CA ASN A 157 30.02 -23.38 25.70
C ASN A 157 29.13 -23.95 24.59
N ALA A 158 28.25 -23.11 24.04
CA ALA A 158 27.39 -23.51 22.93
C ALA A 158 28.21 -23.90 21.69
N THR A 159 29.23 -23.12 21.36
CA THR A 159 30.09 -23.34 20.19
C THR A 159 30.95 -24.59 20.39
N LYS A 160 31.56 -24.78 21.58
CA LYS A 160 32.32 -25.99 21.89
C LYS A 160 31.48 -27.25 21.74
N LYS A 161 30.26 -27.27 22.30
CA LYS A 161 29.36 -28.42 22.15
C LYS A 161 28.98 -28.68 20.68
N ALA A 162 28.77 -27.63 19.88
CA ALA A 162 28.47 -27.77 18.46
C ALA A 162 29.67 -28.41 17.71
N ILE A 163 30.91 -27.97 18.00
CA ILE A 163 32.12 -28.55 17.42
C ILE A 163 32.29 -30.01 17.85
N GLU A 164 32.12 -30.34 19.14
CA GLU A 164 32.19 -31.70 19.64
C GLU A 164 31.20 -32.66 18.97
N LEU A 165 29.94 -32.19 18.76
CA LEU A 165 28.95 -32.99 18.05
C LEU A 165 29.27 -33.16 16.57
N ALA A 166 29.76 -32.11 15.92
CA ALA A 166 30.21 -32.15 14.53
C ALA A 166 31.35 -33.17 14.32
N GLN A 167 32.30 -33.20 15.26
CA GLN A 167 33.43 -34.17 15.22
C GLN A 167 32.99 -35.62 15.46
N LYS A 168 32.01 -35.84 16.34
CA LYS A 168 31.48 -37.19 16.64
C LYS A 168 30.63 -37.77 15.50
N LYS A 169 30.17 -36.97 14.58
CA LYS A 169 29.28 -37.36 13.47
C LYS A 169 28.11 -38.24 13.91
N SER A 170 27.61 -38.06 15.14
CA SER A 170 26.45 -38.81 15.62
C SER A 170 25.18 -38.18 15.07
N ALA A 171 24.40 -38.94 14.28
CA ALA A 171 23.11 -38.48 13.79
C ALA A 171 22.20 -38.09 14.97
N ALA A 172 21.51 -36.98 14.84
CA ALA A 172 20.42 -36.64 15.76
C ALA A 172 19.26 -37.62 15.52
N VAL A 173 18.73 -38.18 16.60
CA VAL A 173 17.52 -38.97 16.52
C VAL A 173 16.39 -38.15 17.10
N ALA A 174 15.34 -37.94 16.31
CA ALA A 174 14.15 -37.25 16.79
C ALA A 174 13.48 -38.07 17.88
N VAL A 175 13.47 -37.57 19.11
CA VAL A 175 12.89 -38.25 20.28
C VAL A 175 11.40 -38.08 20.36
N HIS A 176 10.83 -37.07 19.68
CA HIS A 176 9.38 -36.79 19.72
C HIS A 176 8.59 -37.86 18.95
N LYS A 177 7.49 -38.25 19.54
CA LYS A 177 6.49 -39.15 18.94
C LYS A 177 5.15 -38.44 18.94
N PHE A 178 4.45 -38.59 17.84
CA PHE A 178 3.08 -38.15 17.69
C PHE A 178 2.07 -39.16 18.26
N ALA A 179 0.78 -38.90 18.12
CA ALA A 179 -0.22 -39.87 18.52
C ALA A 179 -0.02 -41.23 17.82
N PRO A 180 -0.36 -42.36 18.45
CA PRO A 180 -0.07 -43.70 17.90
C PRO A 180 -0.62 -43.91 16.48
N GLU A 181 -1.77 -43.32 16.17
CA GLU A 181 -2.42 -43.40 14.86
C GLU A 181 -1.56 -42.71 13.80
N VAL A 182 -0.99 -41.52 14.11
CA VAL A 182 -0.15 -40.74 13.22
C VAL A 182 1.23 -41.42 13.05
N GLU A 183 1.83 -41.90 14.15
CA GLU A 183 3.10 -42.63 14.11
C GLU A 183 3.05 -43.88 13.24
N SER A 184 1.97 -44.67 13.34
CA SER A 184 1.80 -45.87 12.53
C SER A 184 1.78 -45.58 11.02
N VAL A 185 1.20 -44.45 10.64
CA VAL A 185 1.18 -43.99 9.23
C VAL A 185 2.56 -43.50 8.82
N ILE A 186 3.27 -42.70 9.65
CA ILE A 186 4.63 -42.25 9.38
C ILE A 186 5.56 -43.45 9.17
N GLU A 187 5.55 -44.45 10.06
CA GLU A 187 6.37 -45.65 9.92
C GLU A 187 6.05 -46.44 8.63
N THR A 188 4.80 -46.43 8.19
CA THR A 188 4.40 -47.06 6.91
C THR A 188 4.99 -46.35 5.73
N VAL A 189 4.99 -44.99 5.74
CA VAL A 189 5.57 -44.17 4.70
C VAL A 189 7.11 -44.29 4.73
N GLU A 190 7.75 -44.30 5.90
CA GLU A 190 9.23 -44.50 6.05
C GLU A 190 9.70 -45.79 5.36
N LYS A 191 8.92 -46.87 5.48
CA LYS A 191 9.25 -48.18 4.82
C LYS A 191 9.15 -48.10 3.29
N LYS A 192 8.36 -47.19 2.74
CA LYS A 192 8.26 -46.96 1.29
C LYS A 192 9.43 -46.14 0.74
N LEU A 193 10.18 -45.42 1.60
CA LEU A 193 11.29 -44.55 1.21
C LEU A 193 12.58 -45.38 1.07
N THR A 194 12.90 -45.84 -0.14
CA THR A 194 14.05 -46.68 -0.44
C THR A 194 15.32 -45.89 -0.77
N ASP A 195 15.16 -44.71 -1.39
CA ASP A 195 16.25 -43.89 -1.94
C ASP A 195 16.68 -42.74 -1.02
N VAL A 196 16.18 -42.71 0.20
CA VAL A 196 16.46 -41.65 1.20
C VAL A 196 17.32 -42.24 2.31
N PRO A 197 18.38 -41.53 2.80
CA PRO A 197 19.17 -41.96 3.94
C PRO A 197 18.28 -42.25 5.16
N GLU A 198 18.61 -43.29 5.92
CA GLU A 198 17.80 -43.73 7.08
C GLU A 198 17.49 -42.60 8.06
N GLU A 199 18.48 -41.75 8.29
CA GLU A 199 18.42 -40.61 9.20
C GLU A 199 17.44 -39.51 8.75
N GLN A 200 17.08 -39.47 7.47
CA GLN A 200 16.18 -38.45 6.89
C GLN A 200 14.79 -39.00 6.57
N LYS A 201 14.59 -40.32 6.66
CA LYS A 201 13.31 -40.93 6.29
C LYS A 201 12.14 -40.32 7.01
N ARG A 202 12.28 -40.06 8.32
CA ARG A 202 11.21 -39.45 9.12
C ARG A 202 10.83 -38.06 8.60
N PHE A 203 11.81 -37.22 8.30
CA PHE A 203 11.55 -35.90 7.74
C PHE A 203 10.80 -35.97 6.42
N PHE A 204 11.29 -36.81 5.47
CA PHE A 204 10.63 -36.93 4.17
C PHE A 204 9.25 -37.57 4.26
N ALA A 205 9.05 -38.55 5.14
CA ALA A 205 7.75 -39.16 5.39
C ALA A 205 6.72 -38.13 5.88
N ILE A 206 7.10 -37.34 6.89
CA ILE A 206 6.25 -36.28 7.42
C ILE A 206 5.93 -35.24 6.33
N LYS A 207 6.93 -34.80 5.56
CA LYS A 207 6.73 -33.80 4.51
C LYS A 207 5.85 -34.30 3.36
N LEU A 208 5.93 -35.58 3.01
CA LEU A 208 5.02 -36.18 2.02
C LEU A 208 3.57 -36.24 2.55
N LEU A 209 3.38 -36.53 3.84
CA LEU A 209 2.06 -36.50 4.47
C LEU A 209 1.51 -35.08 4.60
N GLU A 210 2.37 -34.07 4.83
CA GLU A 210 2.01 -32.64 4.80
C GLU A 210 1.70 -32.12 3.37
N LYS A 211 1.78 -32.97 2.35
CA LYS A 211 1.55 -32.63 0.93
C LYS A 211 2.47 -31.52 0.41
N ASP A 212 3.72 -31.46 0.91
CA ASP A 212 4.71 -30.46 0.48
C ASP A 212 5.08 -30.64 -1.00
N ASP A 213 4.69 -29.70 -1.85
CA ASP A 213 4.85 -29.74 -3.30
C ASP A 213 6.31 -29.61 -3.80
N LYS A 214 7.21 -29.16 -2.95
CA LYS A 214 8.65 -28.98 -3.26
C LYS A 214 9.51 -30.16 -2.90
N ILE A 215 9.04 -31.05 -2.05
CA ILE A 215 9.77 -32.26 -1.60
C ILE A 215 9.98 -33.28 -2.75
N PRO A 216 9.00 -33.54 -3.62
CA PRO A 216 9.19 -34.46 -4.74
C PRO A 216 10.38 -34.11 -5.63
N ALA A 217 10.69 -32.83 -5.82
CA ALA A 217 11.84 -32.40 -6.62
C ALA A 217 13.21 -32.74 -6.00
N GLN A 218 13.26 -33.06 -4.71
CA GLN A 218 14.49 -33.43 -3.99
C GLN A 218 14.70 -34.95 -3.87
N MET A 219 13.74 -35.74 -4.36
CA MET A 219 13.74 -37.18 -4.30
C MET A 219 14.00 -37.79 -5.68
N LYS A 220 14.74 -38.91 -5.72
CA LYS A 220 14.95 -39.66 -6.98
C LYS A 220 13.72 -40.48 -7.36
N SER A 221 13.01 -41.00 -6.37
CA SER A 221 11.78 -41.75 -6.53
C SER A 221 10.77 -41.28 -5.47
N VAL A 222 9.58 -40.86 -5.90
CA VAL A 222 8.50 -40.39 -5.02
C VAL A 222 7.51 -41.56 -4.83
N PRO A 223 7.35 -42.09 -3.62
CA PRO A 223 6.36 -43.13 -3.37
C PRO A 223 4.94 -42.55 -3.38
N ASP A 224 3.97 -43.33 -3.83
CA ASP A 224 2.57 -42.98 -3.70
C ASP A 224 2.13 -43.18 -2.23
N VAL A 225 1.73 -42.06 -1.62
CA VAL A 225 1.24 -41.97 -0.23
C VAL A 225 -0.23 -41.59 -0.14
N SER A 226 -0.95 -41.60 -1.26
CA SER A 226 -2.35 -41.14 -1.32
C SER A 226 -3.30 -41.99 -0.44
N ALA A 227 -2.99 -43.27 -0.25
CA ALA A 227 -3.77 -44.15 0.61
C ALA A 227 -3.58 -43.81 2.10
N GLU A 228 -2.33 -43.54 2.51
CA GLU A 228 -1.97 -43.15 3.87
C GLU A 228 -2.55 -41.80 4.25
N ILE A 229 -2.52 -40.85 3.33
CA ILE A 229 -3.12 -39.52 3.49
C ILE A 229 -4.64 -39.69 3.76
N LYS A 230 -5.36 -40.43 2.90
CA LYS A 230 -6.80 -40.66 3.09
C LYS A 230 -7.12 -41.40 4.36
N GLN A 231 -6.30 -42.35 4.75
CA GLN A 231 -6.45 -43.08 6.00
C GLN A 231 -6.34 -42.14 7.21
N LEU A 232 -5.35 -41.23 7.21
CA LEU A 232 -5.12 -40.31 8.30
C LEU A 232 -6.22 -39.23 8.38
N GLU A 233 -6.62 -38.68 7.24
CA GLU A 233 -7.72 -37.72 7.14
C GLU A 233 -9.03 -38.28 7.62
N ALA A 234 -9.33 -39.54 7.26
CA ALA A 234 -10.55 -40.21 7.71
C ALA A 234 -10.54 -40.59 9.22
N ALA A 235 -9.35 -40.83 9.79
CA ALA A 235 -9.19 -41.16 11.20
C ALA A 235 -9.31 -39.95 12.13
N MET A 236 -8.86 -38.76 11.66
CA MET A 236 -8.77 -37.56 12.48
C MET A 236 -9.77 -36.47 12.08
N ASP A 237 -10.53 -36.65 10.99
CA ASP A 237 -11.54 -35.72 10.45
C ASP A 237 -10.96 -34.31 10.16
N ASP A 238 -9.69 -34.26 9.69
CA ASP A 238 -8.98 -33.03 9.34
C ASP A 238 -7.98 -33.30 8.22
N ASP A 239 -7.44 -32.25 7.59
CA ASP A 239 -6.39 -32.43 6.60
C ASP A 239 -5.05 -32.81 7.25
N THR A 240 -4.20 -33.54 6.52
CA THR A 240 -2.93 -34.09 7.08
C THR A 240 -1.93 -33.03 7.49
N GLU A 241 -1.90 -31.85 6.85
CA GLU A 241 -1.04 -30.75 7.26
C GLU A 241 -1.45 -30.20 8.63
N SER A 242 -2.75 -29.98 8.82
CA SER A 242 -3.34 -29.53 10.10
C SER A 242 -3.11 -30.55 11.20
N ILE A 243 -3.30 -31.84 10.92
CA ILE A 243 -3.07 -32.93 11.88
C ILE A 243 -1.64 -32.93 12.40
N ILE A 244 -0.65 -32.93 11.50
CA ILE A 244 0.76 -32.97 11.87
C ILE A 244 1.17 -31.69 12.61
N THR A 245 0.67 -30.54 12.17
CA THR A 245 0.90 -29.26 12.85
C THR A 245 0.35 -29.26 14.27
N ASN A 246 -0.85 -29.76 14.47
CA ASN A 246 -1.48 -29.86 15.78
C ASN A 246 -0.72 -30.84 16.70
N GLU A 247 -0.27 -31.97 16.19
CA GLU A 247 0.55 -32.93 16.92
C GLU A 247 1.88 -32.33 17.40
N ARG A 248 2.55 -31.53 16.55
CA ARG A 248 3.76 -30.78 16.94
C ARG A 248 3.48 -29.81 18.09
N TYR A 249 2.40 -29.05 18.02
CA TYR A 249 2.02 -28.13 19.10
C TYR A 249 1.61 -28.85 20.38
N THR A 250 0.96 -29.98 20.28
CA THR A 250 0.61 -30.83 21.45
C THR A 250 1.88 -31.31 22.15
N TYR A 251 2.85 -31.79 21.38
CA TYR A 251 4.14 -32.19 21.92
C TYR A 251 4.90 -31.02 22.57
N ILE A 252 4.99 -29.87 21.89
CA ILE A 252 5.67 -28.66 22.39
C ILE A 252 5.00 -28.18 23.69
N SER A 253 3.68 -28.12 23.74
CA SER A 253 2.94 -27.71 24.93
C SER A 253 3.20 -28.64 26.11
N SER A 254 3.38 -29.95 25.88
CA SER A 254 3.74 -30.90 26.92
C SER A 254 5.12 -30.60 27.50
N ILE A 255 6.11 -30.26 26.66
CA ILE A 255 7.47 -29.87 27.08
C ILE A 255 7.43 -28.59 27.91
N ILE A 256 6.75 -27.58 27.40
CA ILE A 256 6.66 -26.26 28.06
C ILE A 256 6.08 -26.37 29.47
N LYS A 257 5.02 -27.14 29.65
CA LYS A 257 4.41 -27.37 30.97
C LYS A 257 5.41 -27.96 31.98
N GLU A 258 6.36 -28.77 31.53
CA GLU A 258 7.33 -29.43 32.39
C GLU A 258 8.65 -28.66 32.57
N CYS A 259 9.06 -27.90 31.55
CA CYS A 259 10.38 -27.28 31.48
C CYS A 259 10.39 -25.79 31.73
N TYR A 260 9.26 -25.12 31.61
CA TYR A 260 9.15 -23.67 31.75
C TYR A 260 8.25 -23.28 32.90
N THR A 261 8.76 -22.53 33.86
CA THR A 261 7.99 -22.03 35.00
C THR A 261 7.92 -20.53 34.94
N LYS A 262 6.72 -20.01 34.66
CA LYS A 262 6.45 -18.58 34.78
C LYS A 262 6.33 -18.22 36.26
N LYS A 263 6.83 -17.04 36.63
CA LYS A 263 6.65 -16.51 37.98
C LYS A 263 5.15 -16.35 38.26
N GLU A 264 4.64 -17.05 39.27
CA GLU A 264 3.25 -16.90 39.70
C GLU A 264 2.95 -15.43 40.05
N GLY A 265 1.91 -14.87 39.42
CA GLY A 265 1.41 -13.53 39.70
C GLY A 265 1.80 -12.47 38.71
N GLN A 266 2.30 -12.78 37.51
CA GLN A 266 2.35 -11.77 36.46
C GLN A 266 0.92 -11.35 36.09
N LYS A 267 0.54 -10.14 36.56
CA LYS A 267 -0.61 -9.44 36.02
C LYS A 267 -0.42 -9.40 34.51
N LEU A 268 -1.47 -9.72 33.75
CA LEU A 268 -1.51 -9.51 32.32
C LEU A 268 -0.74 -8.25 31.95
N THR A 269 0.20 -8.35 31.02
CA THR A 269 0.95 -7.16 30.58
C THR A 269 -0.05 -6.14 30.04
N THR A 270 0.35 -4.88 29.97
CA THR A 270 -0.52 -3.85 29.37
C THR A 270 -0.88 -4.24 27.93
N SER A 271 0.07 -4.84 27.19
CA SER A 271 -0.19 -5.38 25.84
C SER A 271 -1.27 -6.45 25.85
N ASP A 272 -1.20 -7.44 26.75
CA ASP A 272 -2.20 -8.51 26.84
C ASP A 272 -3.61 -7.99 27.16
N LYS A 273 -3.70 -6.94 27.99
CA LYS A 273 -4.98 -6.31 28.31
C LYS A 273 -5.57 -5.57 27.11
N ILE A 274 -4.73 -4.85 26.37
CA ILE A 274 -5.14 -4.16 25.15
C ILE A 274 -5.55 -5.21 24.10
N ASP A 275 -4.76 -6.26 23.91
CA ASP A 275 -5.04 -7.32 22.95
C ASP A 275 -6.37 -8.01 23.24
N LYS A 276 -6.71 -8.26 24.50
CA LYS A 276 -8.00 -8.85 24.89
C LYS A 276 -9.21 -8.03 24.41
N ILE A 277 -9.04 -6.71 24.25
CA ILE A 277 -10.08 -5.80 23.75
C ILE A 277 -10.00 -5.69 22.23
N VAL A 278 -8.81 -5.38 21.72
CA VAL A 278 -8.56 -5.07 20.30
C VAL A 278 -8.70 -6.32 19.40
N THR A 279 -8.36 -7.52 19.90
CA THR A 279 -8.52 -8.77 19.14
C THR A 279 -9.85 -9.49 19.43
N ASN A 280 -10.74 -8.87 20.19
CA ASN A 280 -12.06 -9.44 20.48
C ASN A 280 -12.88 -9.59 19.20
N ARG A 281 -13.48 -10.74 19.00
CA ARG A 281 -14.23 -11.10 17.78
C ARG A 281 -15.30 -10.08 17.36
N TRP A 282 -15.94 -9.41 18.30
CA TRP A 282 -17.03 -8.47 18.06
C TRP A 282 -16.58 -7.01 18.10
N LEU A 283 -15.59 -6.69 18.95
CA LEU A 283 -15.11 -5.31 19.14
C LEU A 283 -14.00 -4.90 18.17
N ALA A 284 -13.27 -5.86 17.61
CA ALA A 284 -12.12 -5.59 16.75
C ALA A 284 -12.46 -4.76 15.51
N LEU A 285 -13.51 -5.11 14.78
CA LEU A 285 -13.95 -4.41 13.59
C LEU A 285 -14.48 -2.99 13.88
N PRO A 286 -15.37 -2.78 14.88
CA PRO A 286 -15.78 -1.44 15.28
C PRO A 286 -14.62 -0.56 15.74
N ILE A 287 -13.70 -1.08 16.57
CA ILE A 287 -12.51 -0.32 17.02
C ILE A 287 -11.65 0.06 15.82
N PHE A 288 -11.41 -0.87 14.92
CA PHE A 288 -10.68 -0.63 13.67
C PHE A 288 -11.36 0.47 12.84
N ALA A 289 -12.68 0.40 12.65
CA ALA A 289 -13.43 1.42 11.90
C ALA A 289 -13.27 2.82 12.53
N VAL A 290 -13.34 2.93 13.85
CA VAL A 290 -13.15 4.21 14.56
C VAL A 290 -11.72 4.73 14.41
N VAL A 291 -10.70 3.87 14.57
CA VAL A 291 -9.29 4.26 14.41
C VAL A 291 -9.04 4.76 12.98
N MET A 292 -9.53 4.03 11.97
CA MET A 292 -9.36 4.42 10.59
C MET A 292 -10.16 5.68 10.23
N PHE A 293 -11.36 5.83 10.77
CA PHE A 293 -12.13 7.06 10.62
C PHE A 293 -11.35 8.28 11.13
N ILE A 294 -10.75 8.19 12.31
CA ILE A 294 -9.92 9.29 12.86
C ILE A 294 -8.71 9.56 11.93
N VAL A 295 -8.02 8.51 11.49
CA VAL A 295 -6.87 8.66 10.58
C VAL A 295 -7.27 9.37 9.29
N TYR A 296 -8.35 8.92 8.64
CA TYR A 296 -8.81 9.52 7.39
C TYR A 296 -9.38 10.91 7.59
N TYR A 297 -10.16 11.13 8.64
CA TYR A 297 -10.71 12.46 8.96
C TYR A 297 -9.61 13.49 9.13
N VAL A 298 -8.54 13.17 9.86
CA VAL A 298 -7.41 14.10 10.02
C VAL A 298 -6.58 14.23 8.74
N SER A 299 -6.37 13.13 8.01
CA SER A 299 -5.50 13.14 6.83
C SER A 299 -6.17 13.66 5.56
N VAL A 300 -7.50 13.57 5.47
CA VAL A 300 -8.24 13.89 4.23
C VAL A 300 -9.12 15.11 4.40
N THR A 301 -9.77 15.33 5.55
CA THR A 301 -10.77 16.40 5.74
C THR A 301 -10.30 17.58 6.60
N THR A 302 -9.13 17.52 7.24
CA THR A 302 -8.66 18.65 8.07
C THR A 302 -7.25 19.07 7.68
N VAL A 303 -6.24 18.52 8.36
CA VAL A 303 -4.83 18.87 8.14
C VAL A 303 -4.39 18.55 6.70
N GLY A 304 -4.89 17.43 6.16
CA GLY A 304 -4.55 17.01 4.80
C GLY A 304 -5.11 17.95 3.75
N THR A 305 -6.40 18.33 3.83
CA THR A 305 -7.05 19.28 2.91
C THR A 305 -6.32 20.62 2.96
N TRP A 306 -6.20 21.23 4.15
CA TRP A 306 -5.48 22.49 4.29
C TRP A 306 -4.07 22.48 3.66
N ALA A 307 -3.34 21.39 3.81
CA ALA A 307 -1.99 21.27 3.25
C ALA A 307 -2.00 21.01 1.74
N THR A 308 -3.06 20.41 1.22
CA THR A 308 -3.27 20.15 -0.21
C THR A 308 -3.69 21.42 -0.92
N ASP A 309 -4.64 22.18 -0.37
CA ASP A 309 -5.12 23.47 -0.89
C ASP A 309 -3.93 24.46 -0.94
N TRP A 310 -3.13 24.54 0.15
CA TRP A 310 -1.90 25.32 0.11
C TRP A 310 -0.92 24.88 -1.00
N ALA A 311 -0.84 23.59 -1.32
CA ALA A 311 0.04 23.11 -2.37
C ALA A 311 -0.56 23.33 -3.77
N ASN A 312 -1.85 23.11 -3.96
CA ASN A 312 -2.52 23.27 -5.25
C ASN A 312 -2.70 24.74 -5.60
N ASP A 313 -3.35 25.51 -4.74
CA ASP A 313 -3.71 26.90 -5.03
C ASP A 313 -2.53 27.84 -4.79
N GLY A 314 -1.69 27.51 -3.78
CA GLY A 314 -0.52 28.29 -3.46
C GLY A 314 0.68 27.97 -4.33
N VAL A 315 1.22 26.75 -4.23
CA VAL A 315 2.50 26.40 -4.88
C VAL A 315 2.33 26.16 -6.38
N PHE A 316 1.29 25.45 -6.77
CA PHE A 316 1.00 25.06 -8.15
C PHE A 316 -0.14 25.85 -8.80
N GLY A 317 -0.77 26.78 -8.08
CA GLY A 317 -1.74 27.76 -8.55
C GLY A 317 -1.15 29.16 -8.56
N ASP A 318 -1.92 30.15 -8.14
CA ASP A 318 -1.61 31.59 -8.26
C ASP A 318 -0.53 32.05 -7.26
N GLY A 319 -0.54 31.49 -6.05
CA GLY A 319 0.40 31.86 -5.00
C GLY A 319 -0.20 31.81 -3.59
N TRP A 320 0.58 32.28 -2.61
CA TRP A 320 0.13 32.30 -1.21
C TRP A 320 0.79 33.41 -0.40
N HIS A 321 0.08 33.84 0.67
CA HIS A 321 0.67 34.74 1.65
C HIS A 321 1.59 33.98 2.60
N LEU A 322 2.82 34.50 2.75
CA LEU A 322 3.83 33.88 3.62
C LEU A 322 3.33 33.84 5.09
N PHE A 323 3.34 32.64 5.67
CA PHE A 323 2.78 32.35 7.01
C PHE A 323 1.30 32.70 7.18
N THR A 324 0.51 32.71 6.11
CA THR A 324 -0.91 33.10 6.11
C THR A 324 -1.17 34.53 6.61
N ILE A 325 -0.14 35.39 6.62
CA ILE A 325 -0.28 36.77 7.05
C ILE A 325 -0.85 37.58 5.89
N GLY A 326 -2.08 38.05 6.04
CA GLY A 326 -2.82 38.81 5.03
C GLY A 326 -3.90 38.01 4.29
N THR A 327 -3.89 36.67 4.34
CA THR A 327 -4.89 35.84 3.63
C THR A 327 -6.33 36.25 3.97
N GLY A 328 -6.68 36.33 5.28
CA GLY A 328 -8.04 36.70 5.66
C GLY A 328 -8.43 38.16 5.30
N ALA A 329 -7.46 39.07 5.22
CA ALA A 329 -7.74 40.44 4.77
C ALA A 329 -7.90 40.51 3.24
N TYR A 330 -7.20 39.66 2.52
CA TYR A 330 -7.37 39.51 1.07
C TYR A 330 -8.71 38.87 0.74
N GLU A 331 -9.07 37.75 1.39
CA GLU A 331 -10.35 37.06 1.22
C GLU A 331 -11.54 38.03 1.51
N GLU A 332 -11.46 38.80 2.60
CA GLU A 332 -12.48 39.78 2.94
C GLU A 332 -12.62 40.91 1.88
N ALA A 333 -11.56 41.20 1.13
CA ALA A 333 -11.58 42.19 0.05
C ALA A 333 -11.97 41.57 -1.30
N ALA A 334 -11.58 40.34 -1.59
CA ALA A 334 -11.85 39.66 -2.85
C ALA A 334 -13.28 39.12 -2.95
N GLU A 335 -13.83 38.54 -1.86
CA GLU A 335 -15.20 37.98 -1.86
C GLU A 335 -16.27 38.95 -2.39
N PRO A 336 -16.34 40.25 -1.98
CA PRO A 336 -17.31 41.18 -2.56
C PRO A 336 -17.12 41.47 -4.04
N TYR A 337 -15.85 41.47 -4.52
CA TYR A 337 -15.55 41.70 -5.93
C TYR A 337 -16.00 40.50 -6.78
N ASP A 338 -15.70 39.27 -6.34
CA ASP A 338 -16.06 38.03 -7.02
C ASP A 338 -17.57 37.85 -7.08
N ASP A 339 -18.28 38.14 -5.97
CA ASP A 339 -19.75 38.17 -5.93
C ASP A 339 -20.31 39.19 -6.89
N ALA A 340 -19.75 40.39 -6.97
CA ALA A 340 -20.17 41.42 -7.90
C ALA A 340 -19.97 41.00 -9.35
N MET A 341 -18.85 40.38 -9.68
CA MET A 341 -18.58 39.85 -11.02
C MET A 341 -19.58 38.76 -11.42
N ASN A 342 -19.93 37.85 -10.50
CA ASN A 342 -20.95 36.84 -10.75
C ASN A 342 -22.30 37.45 -11.11
N VAL A 343 -22.73 38.49 -10.39
CA VAL A 343 -23.96 39.21 -10.67
C VAL A 343 -23.90 39.93 -12.02
N ILE A 344 -22.79 40.60 -12.32
CA ILE A 344 -22.58 41.28 -13.59
C ILE A 344 -22.64 40.32 -14.77
N ASN A 345 -21.89 39.21 -14.67
CA ASN A 345 -21.84 38.16 -15.68
C ASN A 345 -23.21 37.55 -15.93
N ALA A 346 -24.00 37.31 -14.87
CA ALA A 346 -25.36 36.80 -15.00
C ALA A 346 -26.26 37.67 -15.91
N PHE A 347 -26.18 38.97 -15.75
CA PHE A 347 -27.00 39.89 -16.57
C PHE A 347 -26.42 40.10 -17.98
N VAL A 348 -25.12 40.07 -18.14
CA VAL A 348 -24.46 40.16 -19.46
C VAL A 348 -24.77 38.92 -20.30
N GLU A 349 -24.71 37.74 -19.73
CA GLU A 349 -25.11 36.49 -20.40
C GLU A 349 -26.61 36.46 -20.74
N ALA A 350 -27.45 36.90 -19.82
CA ALA A 350 -28.90 36.95 -20.04
C ALA A 350 -29.32 37.92 -21.17
N ASP A 351 -28.56 38.99 -21.36
CA ASP A 351 -28.82 39.96 -22.46
C ASP A 351 -28.14 39.50 -23.77
N GLY A 352 -27.13 38.63 -23.71
CA GLY A 352 -26.37 38.15 -24.85
C GLY A 352 -25.47 39.20 -25.50
N ASP A 353 -24.99 40.18 -24.74
CA ASP A 353 -24.10 41.24 -25.23
C ASP A 353 -22.64 40.78 -25.25
N GLU A 354 -22.25 40.11 -26.34
CA GLU A 354 -20.85 39.65 -26.57
C GLU A 354 -19.84 40.83 -26.59
N ALA A 355 -20.29 42.05 -26.94
CA ALA A 355 -19.39 43.19 -26.96
C ALA A 355 -19.09 43.68 -25.55
N LEU A 356 -20.06 43.64 -24.64
CA LEU A 356 -19.86 43.98 -23.24
C LEU A 356 -19.04 42.91 -22.54
N ALA A 357 -19.31 41.62 -22.80
CA ALA A 357 -18.54 40.52 -22.28
C ALA A 357 -17.04 40.66 -22.61
N ALA A 358 -16.71 41.05 -23.86
CA ALA A 358 -15.32 41.28 -24.27
C ALA A 358 -14.66 42.51 -23.60
N VAL A 359 -15.45 43.52 -23.20
CA VAL A 359 -14.92 44.73 -22.52
C VAL A 359 -14.65 44.48 -21.03
N ILE A 360 -15.41 43.61 -20.39
CA ILE A 360 -15.25 43.26 -18.96
C ILE A 360 -14.23 42.09 -18.73
N ASP A 361 -13.77 41.48 -19.80
CA ASP A 361 -12.80 40.41 -19.74
C ASP A 361 -11.41 40.96 -19.34
N SER A 362 -11.06 40.79 -18.09
CA SER A 362 -9.77 41.23 -17.50
C SER A 362 -8.54 40.52 -18.05
N GLU A 363 -8.72 39.35 -18.71
CA GLU A 363 -7.62 38.60 -19.33
C GLU A 363 -7.31 39.08 -20.76
N SER A 364 -8.09 39.94 -21.32
CA SER A 364 -7.89 40.50 -22.66
C SER A 364 -6.68 41.42 -22.74
N GLU A 365 -5.85 41.28 -23.78
CA GLU A 365 -4.68 42.17 -24.00
C GLU A 365 -5.04 43.64 -24.12
N ASP A 366 -6.29 43.96 -24.54
CA ASP A 366 -6.79 45.31 -24.75
C ASP A 366 -7.68 45.81 -23.58
N TYR A 367 -7.63 45.14 -22.41
CA TYR A 367 -8.44 45.49 -21.25
C TYR A 367 -8.15 46.91 -20.72
N ASP A 368 -9.22 47.74 -20.65
CA ASP A 368 -9.18 49.07 -20.05
C ASP A 368 -10.19 49.14 -18.88
N PRO A 369 -9.69 49.12 -17.62
CA PRO A 369 -10.55 49.18 -16.43
C PRO A 369 -11.53 50.37 -16.44
N ALA A 370 -11.13 51.52 -16.93
CA ALA A 370 -11.98 52.68 -16.96
C ALA A 370 -13.12 52.57 -18.02
N ALA A 371 -12.82 51.91 -19.14
CA ALA A 371 -13.82 51.61 -20.18
C ALA A 371 -14.80 50.53 -19.67
N ALA A 372 -14.29 49.50 -18.95
CA ALA A 372 -15.09 48.43 -18.35
C ALA A 372 -16.11 48.98 -17.33
N VAL A 373 -15.66 49.85 -16.39
CA VAL A 373 -16.53 50.51 -15.42
C VAL A 373 -17.64 51.31 -16.13
N ALA A 374 -17.25 52.11 -17.15
CA ALA A 374 -18.23 52.94 -17.86
C ALA A 374 -19.24 52.08 -18.62
N ALA A 375 -18.84 51.01 -19.27
CA ALA A 375 -19.68 50.11 -20.01
C ALA A 375 -20.68 49.37 -19.10
N VAL A 376 -20.20 48.84 -17.95
CA VAL A 376 -21.06 48.15 -16.98
C VAL A 376 -22.07 49.13 -16.34
N GLN A 377 -21.66 50.36 -16.03
CA GLN A 377 -22.56 51.38 -15.51
C GLN A 377 -23.63 51.78 -16.52
N GLU A 378 -23.30 51.94 -17.82
CA GLU A 378 -24.25 52.23 -18.88
C GLU A 378 -25.23 51.08 -19.08
N PHE A 379 -24.73 49.84 -19.08
CA PHE A 379 -25.54 48.64 -19.17
C PHE A 379 -26.53 48.51 -18.00
N ALA A 380 -26.08 48.63 -16.78
CA ALA A 380 -26.95 48.51 -15.59
C ALA A 380 -28.00 49.61 -15.50
N ALA A 381 -27.69 50.84 -15.97
CA ALA A 381 -28.66 51.92 -16.00
C ALA A 381 -29.89 51.64 -16.91
N GLY A 382 -29.77 50.69 -17.83
CA GLY A 382 -30.84 50.20 -18.70
C GLY A 382 -31.74 49.13 -18.10
N ILE A 383 -31.34 48.53 -16.98
CA ILE A 383 -32.00 47.37 -16.37
C ILE A 383 -32.90 47.79 -15.20
N ASP A 384 -34.15 47.29 -15.19
CA ASP A 384 -35.11 47.56 -14.11
C ASP A 384 -34.71 46.78 -12.83
N ALA A 385 -34.81 47.39 -11.65
CA ALA A 385 -34.50 46.78 -10.37
C ALA A 385 -35.29 45.49 -10.07
N SER A 386 -36.38 45.25 -10.77
CA SER A 386 -37.18 44.02 -10.66
C SER A 386 -36.85 42.97 -11.73
N ALA A 387 -35.96 43.28 -12.67
CA ALA A 387 -35.44 42.28 -13.61
C ALA A 387 -34.72 41.16 -12.90
N THR A 388 -34.76 39.97 -13.45
CA THR A 388 -34.03 38.83 -12.89
C THR A 388 -33.19 38.16 -13.97
N ALA A 389 -31.99 37.73 -13.60
CA ALA A 389 -31.12 36.91 -14.42
C ALA A 389 -30.74 35.62 -13.65
N ASP A 390 -30.83 34.51 -14.32
CA ASP A 390 -30.42 33.24 -13.79
C ASP A 390 -28.95 33.03 -14.18
N TYR A 391 -28.11 32.61 -13.21
CA TYR A 391 -26.72 32.35 -13.41
C TYR A 391 -26.35 30.99 -12.82
N THR A 392 -25.56 30.26 -13.53
CA THR A 392 -25.10 28.94 -13.08
C THR A 392 -23.67 29.05 -12.54
N LEU A 393 -23.54 29.00 -11.22
CA LEU A 393 -22.22 28.88 -10.58
C LEU A 393 -21.70 27.46 -10.77
N GLU A 394 -20.47 27.32 -11.20
CA GLU A 394 -19.81 26.03 -11.40
C GLU A 394 -18.63 25.87 -10.40
N ASP A 395 -18.63 24.78 -9.67
CA ASP A 395 -17.53 24.41 -8.76
C ASP A 395 -16.37 23.81 -9.58
N GLU A 396 -15.23 24.41 -9.53
CA GLU A 396 -14.06 24.04 -10.36
C GLU A 396 -13.53 22.60 -10.12
N GLU A 397 -13.68 22.07 -8.90
CA GLU A 397 -13.19 20.73 -8.58
C GLU A 397 -14.16 19.61 -9.02
N THR A 398 -15.46 19.85 -8.85
CA THR A 398 -16.49 18.83 -9.06
C THR A 398 -17.31 19.04 -10.31
N LEU A 399 -17.18 20.21 -10.96
CA LEU A 399 -18.04 20.71 -12.04
C LEU A 399 -19.53 20.73 -11.63
N ALA A 400 -19.79 20.79 -10.32
CA ALA A 400 -21.13 20.87 -9.80
C ALA A 400 -21.70 22.27 -10.07
N THR A 401 -22.92 22.31 -10.55
CA THR A 401 -23.59 23.56 -10.89
C THR A 401 -24.65 23.89 -9.86
N GLU A 402 -24.72 25.16 -9.45
CA GLU A 402 -25.78 25.72 -8.63
C GLU A 402 -26.42 26.89 -9.37
N ASP A 403 -27.73 26.77 -9.66
CA ASP A 403 -28.47 27.84 -10.32
C ASP A 403 -28.88 28.90 -9.29
N VAL A 404 -28.39 30.13 -9.47
CA VAL A 404 -28.69 31.29 -8.62
C VAL A 404 -29.42 32.32 -9.48
N THR A 405 -30.50 32.88 -8.95
CA THR A 405 -31.24 33.96 -9.62
C THR A 405 -30.90 35.29 -8.97
N TYR A 406 -30.31 36.19 -9.71
CA TYR A 406 -30.00 37.55 -9.26
C TYR A 406 -31.04 38.54 -9.72
N THR A 407 -31.22 39.61 -8.93
CA THR A 407 -32.17 40.72 -9.23
C THR A 407 -31.44 41.95 -9.76
N GLY A 408 -32.13 42.81 -10.51
CA GLY A 408 -31.57 44.07 -10.99
C GLY A 408 -31.22 45.07 -9.86
N ALA A 409 -31.76 44.86 -8.65
CA ALA A 409 -31.34 45.61 -7.46
C ALA A 409 -29.95 45.15 -6.99
N GLU A 410 -29.65 43.84 -7.02
CA GLU A 410 -28.35 43.29 -6.72
C GLU A 410 -27.33 43.68 -7.79
N LEU A 411 -27.72 43.74 -9.05
CA LEU A 411 -26.85 44.27 -10.13
C LEU A 411 -26.41 45.70 -9.84
N ALA A 412 -27.33 46.59 -9.41
CA ALA A 412 -26.97 47.98 -9.11
C ALA A 412 -25.95 48.05 -7.94
N GLU A 413 -26.11 47.20 -6.92
CA GLU A 413 -25.15 47.09 -5.81
C GLU A 413 -23.80 46.54 -6.27
N ALA A 414 -23.82 45.50 -7.12
CA ALA A 414 -22.63 44.88 -7.69
C ALA A 414 -21.81 45.87 -8.56
N VAL A 415 -22.50 46.69 -9.36
CA VAL A 415 -21.86 47.74 -10.17
C VAL A 415 -21.17 48.79 -9.29
N ASP A 416 -21.79 49.16 -8.17
CA ASP A 416 -21.17 50.09 -7.22
C ASP A 416 -19.90 49.52 -6.59
N VAL A 417 -19.87 48.22 -6.27
CA VAL A 417 -18.68 47.50 -5.77
C VAL A 417 -17.60 47.45 -6.87
N TYR A 418 -17.93 46.96 -8.04
CA TYR A 418 -17.03 46.87 -9.19
C TYR A 418 -16.39 48.21 -9.57
N ALA A 419 -17.18 49.29 -9.53
CA ALA A 419 -16.69 50.63 -9.81
C ALA A 419 -15.84 51.20 -8.66
N ALA A 420 -16.10 50.83 -7.41
CA ALA A 420 -15.31 51.27 -6.27
C ALA A 420 -13.91 50.66 -6.28
N ASP A 421 -13.79 49.41 -6.74
CA ASP A 421 -12.53 48.69 -6.89
C ASP A 421 -11.82 49.00 -8.23
N GLY A 422 -12.43 49.89 -9.06
CA GLY A 422 -11.85 50.36 -10.31
C GLY A 422 -11.78 49.29 -11.40
N ALA A 423 -12.69 48.30 -11.36
CA ALA A 423 -12.75 47.16 -12.27
C ALA A 423 -11.50 46.29 -12.29
N GLU A 424 -10.70 46.33 -11.24
CA GLU A 424 -9.54 45.45 -11.04
C GLU A 424 -9.73 44.61 -9.78
N ALA A 425 -9.52 43.31 -9.89
CA ALA A 425 -9.54 42.42 -8.73
C ALA A 425 -8.47 42.85 -7.69
N PRO A 426 -8.76 42.77 -6.39
CA PRO A 426 -7.78 43.09 -5.36
C PRO A 426 -6.46 42.33 -5.54
N ASP A 427 -5.33 43.06 -5.58
CA ASP A 427 -4.01 42.40 -5.71
C ASP A 427 -3.60 41.74 -4.38
N PRO A 428 -3.40 40.43 -4.35
CA PRO A 428 -2.96 39.74 -3.15
C PRO A 428 -1.69 40.33 -2.51
N ALA A 429 -0.80 40.95 -3.31
CA ALA A 429 0.44 41.54 -2.84
C ALA A 429 0.25 42.76 -1.93
N ASP A 430 -0.91 43.43 -2.00
CA ASP A 430 -1.23 44.62 -1.19
C ASP A 430 -1.60 44.26 0.26
N TYR A 431 -2.00 42.99 0.51
CA TYR A 431 -2.50 42.53 1.80
C TYR A 431 -1.43 41.82 2.66
N GLY A 432 -0.26 41.50 2.08
CA GLY A 432 0.79 40.79 2.83
C GLY A 432 2.02 40.49 1.97
N ILE A 433 2.86 39.59 2.51
CA ILE A 433 4.02 39.10 1.74
C ILE A 433 3.51 37.99 0.82
N TRP A 434 3.21 38.38 -0.43
CA TRP A 434 2.77 37.44 -1.46
C TRP A 434 3.93 36.67 -2.08
N VAL A 435 3.77 35.37 -2.21
CA VAL A 435 4.71 34.48 -2.90
C VAL A 435 3.96 33.90 -4.11
N PRO A 436 4.29 34.33 -5.32
CA PRO A 436 3.65 33.81 -6.53
C PRO A 436 3.86 32.30 -6.66
N GLY A 437 2.90 31.61 -7.24
CA GLY A 437 2.99 30.18 -7.53
C GLY A 437 4.05 29.87 -8.59
N VAL A 438 4.38 28.58 -8.70
CA VAL A 438 5.36 28.10 -9.70
C VAL A 438 4.90 28.39 -11.14
N PRO A 439 3.61 28.23 -11.51
CA PRO A 439 3.12 28.60 -12.84
C PRO A 439 3.35 30.06 -13.15
N ALA A 440 2.90 30.97 -12.30
CA ALA A 440 3.05 32.42 -12.49
C ALA A 440 4.50 32.87 -12.61
N LEU A 441 5.42 32.31 -11.80
CA LEU A 441 6.86 32.56 -11.89
C LEU A 441 7.47 32.08 -13.21
N LEU A 442 7.04 30.92 -13.69
CA LEU A 442 7.53 30.36 -14.94
C LEU A 442 6.95 31.11 -16.14
N GLU A 443 5.67 31.48 -16.10
CA GLU A 443 5.01 32.28 -17.11
C GLU A 443 5.70 33.62 -17.33
N SER A 444 5.89 34.39 -16.24
CA SER A 444 6.64 35.67 -16.29
C SER A 444 8.07 35.50 -16.86
N GLY A 445 8.73 34.37 -16.52
CA GLY A 445 10.05 34.05 -17.03
C GLY A 445 10.05 33.71 -18.54
N LEU A 446 9.06 32.97 -19.00
CA LEU A 446 8.91 32.59 -20.41
C LEU A 446 8.53 33.80 -21.30
N ASP A 447 7.69 34.69 -20.79
CA ASP A 447 7.30 35.93 -21.47
C ASP A 447 8.48 36.88 -21.59
N ALA A 448 9.30 37.00 -20.55
CA ALA A 448 10.53 37.82 -20.59
C ALA A 448 11.54 37.34 -21.63
N ILE A 449 11.54 36.07 -22.01
CA ILE A 449 12.42 35.48 -23.03
C ILE A 449 11.78 35.54 -24.42
N GLY A 450 10.48 35.84 -24.53
CA GLY A 450 9.72 35.80 -25.79
C GLY A 450 9.51 34.37 -26.29
N CYS A 451 9.10 33.46 -25.41
CA CYS A 451 8.88 32.06 -25.72
C CYS A 451 7.72 31.91 -26.72
N ALA A 452 7.80 30.89 -27.59
CA ALA A 452 6.69 30.59 -28.51
C ALA A 452 5.53 29.96 -27.76
N ASP A 453 4.26 30.30 -28.09
CA ASP A 453 3.03 29.91 -27.40
C ASP A 453 2.91 28.40 -27.21
N TRP A 454 3.20 27.59 -28.24
CA TRP A 454 3.16 26.13 -28.12
C TRP A 454 4.13 25.59 -27.06
N LEU A 455 5.28 26.27 -26.86
CA LEU A 455 6.27 25.84 -25.85
C LEU A 455 5.88 26.34 -24.46
N LYS A 456 5.23 27.51 -24.37
CA LYS A 456 4.62 28.03 -23.15
C LYS A 456 3.55 27.05 -22.67
N GLY A 457 2.58 26.67 -23.51
CA GLY A 457 1.56 25.66 -23.21
C GLY A 457 2.14 24.29 -22.81
N LEU A 458 3.16 23.81 -23.53
CA LEU A 458 3.83 22.57 -23.12
C LEU A 458 4.41 22.64 -21.70
N ILE A 459 5.03 23.76 -21.34
CA ILE A 459 5.67 23.91 -20.03
C ILE A 459 4.63 24.13 -18.94
N LEU A 460 3.66 25.02 -19.13
CA LEU A 460 2.65 25.37 -18.12
C LEU A 460 1.60 24.26 -18.02
N ASP A 461 0.89 23.96 -19.10
CA ASP A 461 -0.24 23.03 -19.06
C ASP A 461 0.19 21.56 -19.12
N GLY A 462 1.22 21.26 -19.92
CA GLY A 462 1.71 19.88 -20.07
C GLY A 462 2.58 19.40 -18.92
N ILE A 463 3.50 20.24 -18.41
CA ILE A 463 4.47 19.84 -17.40
C ILE A 463 4.05 20.33 -16.02
N VAL A 464 3.83 21.63 -15.84
CA VAL A 464 3.61 22.21 -14.50
C VAL A 464 2.26 21.83 -13.97
N ALA A 465 1.18 22.03 -14.73
CA ALA A 465 -0.17 21.64 -14.33
C ALA A 465 -0.29 20.11 -14.14
N GLY A 466 0.24 19.31 -15.10
CA GLY A 466 0.17 17.87 -15.03
C GLY A 466 0.98 17.25 -13.86
N VAL A 467 2.14 17.81 -13.52
CA VAL A 467 2.92 17.38 -12.35
C VAL A 467 2.38 18.01 -11.08
N GLY A 468 1.91 19.24 -11.12
CA GLY A 468 1.31 19.98 -10.03
C GLY A 468 0.11 19.26 -9.45
N ALA A 469 -0.82 18.85 -10.30
CA ALA A 469 -2.00 18.07 -9.91
C ALA A 469 -1.66 16.80 -9.10
N VAL A 470 -0.50 16.19 -9.35
CA VAL A 470 -0.05 15.00 -8.60
C VAL A 470 0.75 15.37 -7.36
N LEU A 471 1.62 16.39 -7.45
CA LEU A 471 2.44 16.82 -6.31
C LEU A 471 1.64 17.60 -5.28
N GLY A 472 0.55 18.25 -5.68
CA GLY A 472 -0.41 18.90 -4.78
C GLY A 472 -0.95 17.97 -3.72
N PHE A 473 -1.17 16.69 -4.04
CA PHE A 473 -1.63 15.68 -3.06
C PHE A 473 -0.52 15.13 -2.15
N VAL A 474 0.76 15.45 -2.39
CA VAL A 474 1.87 14.95 -1.56
C VAL A 474 1.74 15.33 -0.08
N PRO A 475 1.39 16.56 0.30
CA PRO A 475 1.24 16.93 1.70
C PRO A 475 0.21 16.06 2.44
N GLN A 476 -0.98 15.87 1.87
CA GLN A 476 -2.02 14.99 2.40
C GLN A 476 -1.52 13.56 2.58
N MET A 477 -0.80 13.04 1.58
CA MET A 477 -0.22 11.70 1.64
C MET A 477 0.84 11.57 2.73
N LEU A 478 1.67 12.59 2.95
CA LEU A 478 2.66 12.59 4.03
C LEU A 478 2.00 12.53 5.40
N VAL A 479 0.90 13.26 5.60
CA VAL A 479 0.10 13.19 6.84
C VAL A 479 -0.45 11.78 7.03
N LEU A 480 -1.04 11.18 6.01
CA LEU A 480 -1.52 9.79 6.05
C LEU A 480 -0.39 8.81 6.39
N PHE A 481 0.80 8.98 5.79
CA PHE A 481 1.95 8.11 6.07
C PHE A 481 2.47 8.23 7.49
N ILE A 482 2.37 9.40 8.11
CA ILE A 482 2.71 9.58 9.54
C ILE A 482 1.83 8.66 10.39
N PHE A 483 0.51 8.71 10.20
CA PHE A 483 -0.43 7.88 10.96
C PHE A 483 -0.24 6.39 10.68
N LEU A 484 -0.08 6.00 9.41
CA LEU A 484 0.15 4.60 9.04
C LEU A 484 1.47 4.07 9.60
N ALA A 485 2.55 4.86 9.52
CA ALA A 485 3.84 4.49 10.12
C ALA A 485 3.76 4.37 11.64
N PHE A 486 2.97 5.23 12.30
CA PHE A 486 2.70 5.13 13.73
C PHE A 486 1.95 3.82 14.06
N LEU A 487 0.83 3.54 13.38
CA LEU A 487 0.01 2.34 13.61
C LEU A 487 0.79 1.03 13.32
N GLU A 488 1.65 1.05 12.30
CA GLU A 488 2.51 -0.08 11.96
C GLU A 488 3.59 -0.26 13.04
N SER A 489 4.30 0.80 13.39
CA SER A 489 5.39 0.76 14.37
C SER A 489 4.91 0.43 15.79
N CYS A 490 3.72 0.87 16.20
CA CYS A 490 3.18 0.50 17.52
C CYS A 490 2.69 -0.96 17.58
N GLY A 491 2.59 -1.65 16.43
CA GLY A 491 2.16 -3.04 16.34
C GLY A 491 0.66 -3.26 16.18
N TYR A 492 -0.14 -2.20 15.97
CA TYR A 492 -1.59 -2.30 15.80
C TYR A 492 -1.97 -3.00 14.49
N MET A 493 -1.27 -2.66 13.38
CA MET A 493 -1.55 -3.23 12.05
C MET A 493 -1.41 -4.76 12.00
N ALA A 494 -0.46 -5.32 12.77
CA ALA A 494 -0.28 -6.77 12.88
C ALA A 494 -1.52 -7.48 13.43
N ARG A 495 -2.20 -6.86 14.41
CA ARG A 495 -3.44 -7.40 15.02
C ARG A 495 -4.59 -7.38 14.04
N ILE A 496 -4.74 -6.29 13.32
CA ILE A 496 -5.80 -6.17 12.30
C ILE A 496 -5.59 -7.19 11.18
N ALA A 497 -4.36 -7.33 10.69
CA ALA A 497 -4.04 -8.35 9.69
C ALA A 497 -4.36 -9.77 10.19
N PHE A 498 -4.09 -10.07 11.47
CA PHE A 498 -4.45 -11.35 12.09
C PHE A 498 -5.98 -11.60 12.13
N ILE A 499 -6.75 -10.56 12.48
CA ILE A 499 -8.22 -10.67 12.54
C ILE A 499 -8.79 -10.84 11.13
N MET A 500 -8.28 -10.08 10.17
CA MET A 500 -8.75 -10.09 8.78
C MET A 500 -8.35 -11.37 8.04
N ASP A 501 -7.28 -12.05 8.44
CA ASP A 501 -6.82 -13.29 7.82
C ASP A 501 -7.92 -14.34 7.71
N ARG A 502 -8.71 -14.52 8.77
CA ARG A 502 -9.85 -15.44 8.80
C ARG A 502 -10.91 -15.13 7.73
N ILE A 503 -11.08 -13.85 7.39
CA ILE A 503 -12.07 -13.40 6.40
C ILE A 503 -11.47 -13.54 5.00
N PHE A 504 -10.26 -13.05 4.79
CA PHE A 504 -9.60 -12.99 3.49
C PHE A 504 -9.25 -14.36 2.91
N ARG A 505 -8.87 -15.32 3.76
CA ARG A 505 -8.63 -16.72 3.33
C ARG A 505 -9.81 -17.36 2.64
N LYS A 506 -11.03 -17.04 3.04
CA LYS A 506 -12.23 -17.57 2.38
C LYS A 506 -12.32 -17.16 0.91
N PHE A 507 -11.73 -16.01 0.57
CA PHE A 507 -11.70 -15.46 -0.79
C PHE A 507 -10.37 -15.75 -1.53
N GLY A 508 -9.48 -16.53 -0.92
CA GLY A 508 -8.19 -16.89 -1.53
C GLY A 508 -7.07 -15.85 -1.36
N LEU A 509 -7.28 -14.84 -0.50
CA LEU A 509 -6.30 -13.81 -0.17
C LEU A 509 -5.73 -14.06 1.24
N SER A 510 -4.49 -13.64 1.50
CA SER A 510 -3.91 -13.71 2.84
C SER A 510 -4.32 -12.50 3.68
N GLY A 511 -4.29 -12.63 5.01
CA GLY A 511 -4.56 -11.50 5.91
C GLY A 511 -3.57 -10.34 5.75
N LYS A 512 -2.35 -10.60 5.28
CA LYS A 512 -1.37 -9.56 4.93
C LYS A 512 -1.83 -8.68 3.78
N SER A 513 -2.70 -9.18 2.88
CA SER A 513 -3.27 -8.43 1.75
C SER A 513 -4.17 -7.27 2.19
N PHE A 514 -4.73 -7.37 3.39
CA PHE A 514 -5.61 -6.32 3.92
C PHE A 514 -4.87 -4.98 4.12
N ILE A 515 -3.61 -5.01 4.55
CA ILE A 515 -2.81 -3.78 4.81
C ILE A 515 -2.62 -2.96 3.52
N PRO A 516 -2.12 -3.52 2.40
CA PRO A 516 -2.08 -2.83 1.12
C PRO A 516 -3.43 -2.28 0.64
N MET A 517 -4.51 -3.05 0.77
CA MET A 517 -5.84 -2.62 0.36
C MET A 517 -6.35 -1.46 1.21
N LEU A 518 -6.08 -1.48 2.50
CA LEU A 518 -6.42 -0.38 3.39
C LEU A 518 -5.65 0.89 3.02
N ILE A 519 -4.34 0.81 2.79
CA ILE A 519 -3.53 1.95 2.34
C ILE A 519 -4.04 2.43 0.98
N GLY A 520 -4.44 1.50 0.10
CA GLY A 520 -5.00 1.76 -1.23
C GLY A 520 -6.31 2.55 -1.22
N SER A 521 -7.12 2.47 -0.13
CA SER A 521 -8.32 3.30 0.01
C SER A 521 -8.00 4.78 0.27
N GLY A 522 -6.79 5.11 0.76
CA GLY A 522 -6.28 6.48 0.79
C GLY A 522 -5.62 6.87 -0.53
N CYS A 523 -4.67 6.06 -1.00
CA CYS A 523 -4.03 6.23 -2.30
C CYS A 523 -3.56 4.88 -2.86
N GLY A 524 -3.90 4.59 -4.13
CA GLY A 524 -3.60 3.31 -4.79
C GLY A 524 -2.11 3.00 -4.93
N VAL A 525 -1.29 4.00 -5.25
CA VAL A 525 0.16 3.82 -5.48
C VAL A 525 0.89 3.33 -4.23
N PRO A 526 0.78 4.00 -3.07
CA PRO A 526 1.34 3.50 -1.81
C PRO A 526 0.76 2.14 -1.38
N GLY A 527 -0.54 1.91 -1.65
CA GLY A 527 -1.18 0.61 -1.41
C GLY A 527 -0.48 -0.51 -2.16
N ILE A 528 -0.27 -0.36 -3.45
CA ILE A 528 0.48 -1.32 -4.27
C ILE A 528 1.93 -1.46 -3.77
N MET A 529 2.60 -0.36 -3.41
CA MET A 529 3.96 -0.41 -2.88
C MET A 529 4.06 -1.19 -1.56
N ALA A 530 3.05 -1.08 -0.70
CA ALA A 530 2.98 -1.81 0.57
C ALA A 530 2.87 -3.32 0.36
N SER A 531 2.38 -3.79 -0.78
CA SER A 531 2.31 -5.23 -1.11
C SER A 531 3.68 -5.91 -1.15
N ARG A 532 4.78 -5.16 -1.22
CA ARG A 532 6.16 -5.69 -1.12
C ARG A 532 6.45 -6.39 0.20
N THR A 533 5.68 -6.09 1.25
CA THR A 533 5.77 -6.75 2.55
C THR A 533 5.19 -8.17 2.54
N ILE A 534 4.49 -8.56 1.47
CA ILE A 534 3.93 -9.89 1.30
C ILE A 534 5.02 -10.78 0.67
N GLU A 535 5.45 -11.77 1.42
CA GLU A 535 6.55 -12.66 1.07
C GLU A 535 6.16 -13.65 -0.04
N ASN A 536 4.92 -14.19 0.01
CA ASN A 536 4.42 -15.10 -1.00
C ASN A 536 4.13 -14.36 -2.31
N ASP A 537 4.80 -14.75 -3.40
CA ASP A 537 4.72 -14.08 -4.71
C ASP A 537 3.31 -14.17 -5.32
N ARG A 538 2.61 -15.27 -5.12
CA ARG A 538 1.22 -15.47 -5.55
C ARG A 538 0.28 -14.48 -4.86
N ASP A 539 0.31 -14.45 -3.51
CA ASP A 539 -0.55 -13.58 -2.70
C ASP A 539 -0.24 -12.11 -2.97
N ARG A 540 1.05 -11.78 -3.17
CA ARG A 540 1.50 -10.45 -3.54
C ARG A 540 0.91 -10.00 -4.88
N LYS A 541 0.99 -10.84 -5.93
CA LYS A 541 0.41 -10.54 -7.24
C LYS A 541 -1.10 -10.39 -7.19
N MET A 542 -1.80 -11.29 -6.48
CA MET A 542 -3.25 -11.17 -6.29
C MET A 542 -3.61 -9.86 -5.56
N THR A 543 -2.85 -9.49 -4.53
CA THR A 543 -3.04 -8.24 -3.80
C THR A 543 -2.84 -7.03 -4.70
N ILE A 544 -1.78 -7.00 -5.51
CA ILE A 544 -1.52 -5.91 -6.46
C ILE A 544 -2.70 -5.72 -7.42
N MET A 545 -3.25 -6.81 -7.95
CA MET A 545 -4.36 -6.77 -8.90
C MET A 545 -5.68 -6.29 -8.29
N THR A 546 -5.85 -6.41 -6.98
CA THR A 546 -7.13 -6.12 -6.31
C THR A 546 -7.09 -4.88 -5.40
N THR A 547 -5.91 -4.34 -5.09
CA THR A 547 -5.73 -3.24 -4.13
C THR A 547 -6.44 -1.95 -4.59
N THR A 548 -6.48 -1.67 -5.89
CA THR A 548 -7.02 -0.43 -6.46
C THR A 548 -8.53 -0.42 -6.67
N PHE A 549 -9.22 -1.54 -6.39
CA PHE A 549 -10.68 -1.62 -6.58
C PHE A 549 -11.47 -0.80 -5.55
N ILE A 550 -10.90 -0.54 -4.38
CA ILE A 550 -11.52 0.38 -3.42
C ILE A 550 -11.25 1.81 -3.87
N PRO A 551 -12.29 2.67 -3.95
CA PRO A 551 -12.10 4.08 -4.28
C PRO A 551 -11.14 4.77 -3.30
N CYS A 552 -10.23 5.58 -3.83
CA CYS A 552 -9.34 6.46 -3.05
C CYS A 552 -9.85 7.92 -3.11
N GLY A 553 -9.21 8.83 -2.37
CA GLY A 553 -9.58 10.24 -2.33
C GLY A 553 -9.63 10.88 -3.72
N ALA A 554 -8.65 10.61 -4.57
CA ALA A 554 -8.57 11.10 -5.94
C ALA A 554 -9.72 10.66 -6.89
N LYS A 555 -10.51 9.68 -6.47
CA LYS A 555 -11.70 9.26 -7.22
C LYS A 555 -12.99 9.94 -6.75
N LEU A 556 -12.96 10.68 -5.63
CA LEU A 556 -14.14 11.32 -5.07
C LEU A 556 -14.72 12.41 -5.98
N PRO A 557 -13.94 13.34 -6.57
CA PRO A 557 -14.46 14.32 -7.52
C PRO A 557 -15.15 13.66 -8.71
N PHE A 558 -14.56 12.61 -9.28
CA PHE A 558 -15.18 11.83 -10.36
C PHE A 558 -16.50 11.16 -9.93
N ILE A 559 -16.56 10.61 -8.71
CA ILE A 559 -17.81 10.04 -8.19
C ILE A 559 -18.87 11.13 -8.00
N ALA A 560 -18.47 12.31 -7.49
CA ALA A 560 -19.34 13.45 -7.28
C ALA A 560 -19.90 13.99 -8.62
N MET A 561 -19.04 14.18 -9.61
CA MET A 561 -19.43 14.61 -10.96
C MET A 561 -20.44 13.65 -11.58
N VAL A 562 -20.20 12.35 -11.56
CA VAL A 562 -21.14 11.36 -12.11
C VAL A 562 -22.44 11.34 -11.29
N ALA A 563 -22.37 11.46 -9.97
CA ALA A 563 -23.56 11.52 -9.11
C ALA A 563 -24.38 12.76 -9.36
N GLY A 564 -23.77 13.92 -9.53
CA GLY A 564 -24.43 15.19 -9.85
C GLY A 564 -25.06 15.15 -11.24
N ALA A 565 -24.25 14.93 -12.26
CA ALA A 565 -24.66 15.01 -13.65
C ALA A 565 -25.74 13.98 -14.06
N ILE A 566 -25.61 12.73 -13.62
CA ILE A 566 -26.42 11.61 -14.12
C ILE A 566 -27.49 11.16 -13.12
N PHE A 567 -27.21 11.31 -11.81
CA PHE A 567 -28.09 10.82 -10.74
C PHE A 567 -28.75 11.94 -9.92
N GLY A 568 -28.61 13.20 -10.35
CA GLY A 568 -29.20 14.36 -9.68
C GLY A 568 -28.74 14.52 -8.22
N GLY A 569 -27.47 14.30 -7.93
CA GLY A 569 -26.89 14.44 -6.59
C GLY A 569 -27.28 13.35 -5.60
N ALA A 570 -27.72 12.18 -6.06
CA ALA A 570 -28.22 11.11 -5.20
C ALA A 570 -27.15 10.57 -4.23
N ALA A 571 -27.32 10.76 -2.93
CA ALA A 571 -26.38 10.41 -1.87
C ALA A 571 -25.99 8.92 -1.79
N TRP A 572 -26.76 8.01 -2.41
CA TRP A 572 -26.46 6.57 -2.41
C TRP A 572 -25.36 6.16 -3.39
N VAL A 573 -25.01 7.01 -4.38
CA VAL A 573 -24.05 6.68 -5.44
C VAL A 573 -22.65 6.47 -4.86
N ALA A 574 -22.16 7.39 -4.05
CA ALA A 574 -20.84 7.27 -3.44
C ALA A 574 -20.70 6.04 -2.53
N PRO A 575 -21.60 5.75 -1.57
CA PRO A 575 -21.55 4.49 -0.82
C PRO A 575 -21.60 3.25 -1.72
N SER A 576 -22.42 3.25 -2.78
CA SER A 576 -22.53 2.13 -3.70
C SER A 576 -21.21 1.83 -4.42
N ALA A 577 -20.43 2.84 -4.76
CA ALA A 577 -19.12 2.73 -5.37
C ALA A 577 -18.12 1.96 -4.46
N TYR A 578 -18.11 2.24 -3.16
CA TYR A 578 -17.30 1.51 -2.20
C TYR A 578 -17.74 0.05 -2.05
N PHE A 579 -19.05 -0.21 -1.96
CA PHE A 579 -19.57 -1.58 -1.92
C PHE A 579 -19.26 -2.35 -3.21
N LEU A 580 -19.31 -1.69 -4.36
CA LEU A 580 -18.92 -2.28 -5.64
C LEU A 580 -17.45 -2.68 -5.64
N GLY A 581 -16.55 -1.81 -5.14
CA GLY A 581 -15.13 -2.11 -5.01
C GLY A 581 -14.87 -3.33 -4.11
N ILE A 582 -15.53 -3.41 -2.96
CA ILE A 582 -15.44 -4.57 -2.06
C ILE A 582 -15.95 -5.84 -2.74
N ALA A 583 -17.09 -5.78 -3.41
CA ALA A 583 -17.63 -6.91 -4.16
C ALA A 583 -16.68 -7.36 -5.28
N ALA A 584 -16.06 -6.44 -5.98
CA ALA A 584 -15.08 -6.72 -7.02
C ALA A 584 -13.83 -7.42 -6.47
N ILE A 585 -13.32 -7.00 -5.30
CA ILE A 585 -12.21 -7.69 -4.61
C ILE A 585 -12.58 -9.15 -4.31
N ILE A 586 -13.76 -9.37 -3.74
CA ILE A 586 -14.23 -10.72 -3.39
C ILE A 586 -14.38 -11.59 -4.63
N CYS A 587 -15.08 -11.10 -5.66
CA CYS A 587 -15.30 -11.82 -6.91
C CYS A 587 -13.96 -12.11 -7.62
N SER A 588 -13.08 -11.12 -7.72
CA SER A 588 -11.76 -11.29 -8.35
C SER A 588 -10.90 -12.28 -7.58
N GLY A 589 -10.88 -12.23 -6.25
CA GLY A 589 -10.18 -13.20 -5.41
C GLY A 589 -10.64 -14.64 -5.68
N ILE A 590 -11.96 -14.86 -5.74
CA ILE A 590 -12.55 -16.18 -6.03
C ILE A 590 -12.24 -16.63 -7.47
N ILE A 591 -12.30 -15.73 -8.44
CA ILE A 591 -12.00 -16.04 -9.85
C ILE A 591 -10.52 -16.36 -10.02
N LEU A 592 -9.64 -15.52 -9.50
CA LEU A 592 -8.18 -15.68 -9.61
C LEU A 592 -7.71 -16.98 -8.95
N LYS A 593 -8.24 -17.34 -7.78
CA LYS A 593 -7.94 -18.62 -7.09
C LYS A 593 -8.19 -19.85 -7.99
N LYS A 594 -9.15 -19.78 -8.91
CA LYS A 594 -9.49 -20.88 -9.85
C LYS A 594 -8.60 -20.92 -11.08
N THR A 595 -7.75 -19.94 -11.31
CA THR A 595 -6.85 -19.90 -12.45
C THR A 595 -5.56 -20.66 -12.15
N LYS A 596 -4.98 -21.36 -13.14
CA LYS A 596 -3.74 -22.13 -12.97
C LYS A 596 -2.53 -21.30 -12.46
N ILE A 597 -2.55 -19.98 -12.69
CA ILE A 597 -1.46 -19.07 -12.25
C ILE A 597 -1.52 -18.83 -10.74
N PHE A 598 -2.73 -18.84 -10.17
CA PHE A 598 -3.01 -18.51 -8.76
C PHE A 598 -3.63 -19.68 -8.00
N GLU A 599 -3.55 -20.89 -8.54
CA GLU A 599 -4.02 -22.12 -7.89
C GLU A 599 -3.19 -22.40 -6.61
N GLY A 600 -3.86 -22.84 -5.56
CA GLY A 600 -3.26 -23.15 -4.25
C GLY A 600 -3.94 -22.41 -3.10
N ASP A 601 -3.59 -22.78 -1.88
CA ASP A 601 -4.10 -22.11 -0.69
C ASP A 601 -3.25 -20.91 -0.30
N PRO A 602 -3.84 -19.84 0.27
CA PRO A 602 -3.08 -18.68 0.74
C PRO A 602 -2.14 -19.09 1.86
N ALA A 603 -0.94 -18.49 1.88
CA ALA A 603 0.05 -18.75 2.91
C ALA A 603 -0.54 -18.54 4.31
N PRO A 604 -0.29 -19.45 5.28
CA PRO A 604 -0.79 -19.29 6.63
C PRO A 604 -0.22 -18.02 7.26
N PHE A 605 -1.08 -17.27 7.95
CA PHE A 605 -0.66 -16.06 8.65
C PHE A 605 0.06 -16.44 9.95
N VAL A 606 1.36 -16.70 9.85
CA VAL A 606 2.24 -16.99 10.98
C VAL A 606 3.04 -15.72 11.29
N MET A 607 2.47 -14.79 12.04
CA MET A 607 3.15 -13.56 12.46
C MET A 607 3.08 -13.41 13.98
N GLU A 608 4.22 -13.12 14.61
CA GLU A 608 4.24 -12.72 16.02
C GLU A 608 3.51 -11.40 16.18
N LEU A 609 2.60 -11.33 17.15
CA LEU A 609 2.03 -10.07 17.56
C LEU A 609 3.09 -9.36 18.41
N PRO A 610 3.80 -8.33 17.87
CA PRO A 610 4.83 -7.64 18.63
C PRO A 610 4.19 -6.96 19.86
N ALA A 611 4.91 -6.85 20.99
CA ALA A 611 4.41 -6.10 22.11
C ALA A 611 4.16 -4.64 21.70
N TYR A 612 3.09 -4.03 22.24
CA TYR A 612 2.85 -2.59 22.00
C TYR A 612 4.00 -1.76 22.56
N HIS A 613 4.50 -0.87 21.75
CA HIS A 613 5.50 0.12 22.18
C HIS A 613 5.23 1.47 21.49
N TRP A 614 5.60 2.54 22.16
CA TRP A 614 5.55 3.85 21.56
C TRP A 614 6.69 3.97 20.54
N PRO A 615 6.38 4.24 19.27
CA PRO A 615 7.41 4.45 18.27
C PRO A 615 8.18 5.75 18.54
N THR A 616 9.46 5.78 18.22
CA THR A 616 10.22 7.02 18.28
C THR A 616 9.81 7.91 17.11
N VAL A 617 9.74 9.23 17.36
CA VAL A 617 9.38 10.22 16.33
C VAL A 617 10.28 10.08 15.10
N GLY A 618 11.60 9.86 15.31
CA GLY A 618 12.55 9.69 14.22
C GLY A 618 12.25 8.46 13.34
N THR A 619 11.75 7.36 13.90
CA THR A 619 11.36 6.17 13.11
C THR A 619 10.14 6.47 12.24
N VAL A 620 9.13 7.13 12.82
CA VAL A 620 7.89 7.50 12.10
C VAL A 620 8.21 8.45 10.96
N LEU A 621 8.95 9.55 11.22
CA LEU A 621 9.31 10.53 10.21
C LEU A 621 10.20 9.96 9.09
N ARG A 622 11.13 9.07 9.43
CA ARG A 622 11.95 8.38 8.42
C ARG A 622 11.09 7.50 7.52
N SER A 623 10.21 6.69 8.09
CA SER A 623 9.29 5.83 7.33
C SER A 623 8.34 6.64 6.44
N MET A 624 7.81 7.75 6.96
CA MET A 624 7.01 8.71 6.18
C MET A 624 7.81 9.25 4.98
N TRP A 625 9.04 9.77 5.23
CA TRP A 625 9.87 10.36 4.19
C TRP A 625 10.31 9.36 3.12
N GLU A 626 10.70 8.13 3.50
CA GLU A 626 11.08 7.08 2.56
C GLU A 626 9.93 6.72 1.60
N ARG A 627 8.70 6.65 2.10
CA ARG A 627 7.51 6.40 1.30
C ARG A 627 7.16 7.60 0.43
N GLY A 628 7.15 8.81 0.99
CA GLY A 628 6.87 10.06 0.28
C GLY A 628 7.90 10.31 -0.83
N TRP A 629 9.20 10.18 -0.56
CA TRP A 629 10.25 10.35 -1.55
C TRP A 629 10.16 9.35 -2.70
N SER A 630 9.81 8.10 -2.39
CA SER A 630 9.59 7.08 -3.42
C SER A 630 8.42 7.41 -4.34
N PHE A 631 7.38 8.07 -3.81
CA PHE A 631 6.25 8.57 -4.61
C PHE A 631 6.67 9.76 -5.46
N ILE A 632 7.28 10.81 -4.89
CA ILE A 632 7.76 11.99 -5.60
C ILE A 632 8.69 11.61 -6.77
N LYS A 633 9.60 10.66 -6.55
CA LYS A 633 10.48 10.18 -7.61
C LYS A 633 9.71 9.54 -8.77
N LYS A 634 8.64 8.80 -8.50
CA LYS A 634 7.80 8.21 -9.55
C LYS A 634 6.95 9.26 -10.25
N ALA A 635 6.41 10.22 -9.52
CA ALA A 635 5.69 11.35 -10.08
C ALA A 635 6.57 12.14 -11.05
N GLY A 636 7.77 12.51 -10.64
CA GLY A 636 8.74 13.24 -11.46
C GLY A 636 9.39 12.44 -12.61
N THR A 637 8.97 11.18 -12.85
CA THR A 637 9.49 10.38 -13.96
C THR A 637 8.37 9.85 -14.85
N ILE A 638 7.64 8.84 -14.38
CA ILE A 638 6.65 8.13 -15.20
C ILE A 638 5.42 9.01 -15.44
N ILE A 639 4.94 9.69 -14.40
CA ILE A 639 3.73 10.53 -14.51
C ILE A 639 4.04 11.72 -15.40
N LEU A 640 5.15 12.42 -15.17
CA LEU A 640 5.60 13.53 -16.04
C LEU A 640 5.66 13.12 -17.52
N LEU A 641 6.26 11.97 -17.84
CA LEU A 641 6.30 11.50 -19.23
C LEU A 641 4.90 11.26 -19.78
N SER A 642 4.03 10.68 -18.96
CA SER A 642 2.64 10.37 -19.37
C SER A 642 1.83 11.64 -19.58
N THR A 643 1.96 12.66 -18.73
CA THR A 643 1.24 13.93 -18.89
C THR A 643 1.68 14.69 -20.14
N ILE A 644 2.98 14.71 -20.44
CA ILE A 644 3.50 15.28 -21.70
C ILE A 644 2.90 14.56 -22.92
N VAL A 645 2.83 13.23 -22.89
CA VAL A 645 2.26 12.46 -24.00
C VAL A 645 0.76 12.73 -24.14
N VAL A 646 0.03 12.78 -23.02
CA VAL A 646 -1.41 13.09 -23.05
C VAL A 646 -1.62 14.50 -23.57
N TRP A 647 -0.94 15.52 -23.02
CA TRP A 647 -1.03 16.89 -23.48
C TRP A 647 -0.76 16.98 -24.99
N PHE A 648 0.34 16.41 -25.47
CA PHE A 648 0.65 16.43 -26.91
C PHE A 648 -0.43 15.77 -27.75
N THR A 649 -0.99 14.65 -27.33
CA THR A 649 -2.03 13.96 -28.08
C THR A 649 -3.40 14.64 -28.00
N THR A 650 -3.64 15.47 -26.99
CA THR A 650 -4.86 16.25 -26.81
C THR A 650 -4.84 17.51 -27.67
N TYR A 651 -3.75 18.27 -27.66
CA TYR A 651 -3.68 19.57 -28.32
C TYR A 651 -3.10 19.53 -29.73
N PHE A 652 -2.64 18.38 -30.25
CA PHE A 652 -2.15 18.27 -31.62
C PHE A 652 -3.01 17.31 -32.44
N GLY A 653 -3.32 17.71 -33.69
CA GLY A 653 -4.14 16.95 -34.59
C GLY A 653 -3.87 17.22 -36.07
N PHE A 654 -4.57 16.45 -36.92
CA PHE A 654 -4.54 16.62 -38.36
C PHE A 654 -5.83 17.31 -38.83
N THR A 655 -5.72 18.55 -39.27
CA THR A 655 -6.77 19.33 -39.90
C THR A 655 -6.61 19.37 -41.43
N GLU A 656 -7.53 20.00 -42.13
CA GLU A 656 -7.41 20.22 -43.60
C GLU A 656 -6.18 21.07 -43.96
N GLU A 657 -5.70 21.90 -43.04
CA GLU A 657 -4.50 22.76 -43.18
C GLU A 657 -3.18 22.04 -42.87
N GLY A 658 -3.25 20.81 -42.40
CA GLY A 658 -2.10 20.00 -42.03
C GLY A 658 -2.03 19.67 -40.54
N PHE A 659 -0.85 19.29 -40.06
CA PHE A 659 -0.60 18.99 -38.64
C PHE A 659 -0.30 20.30 -37.90
N ARG A 660 -1.15 20.65 -36.93
CA ARG A 660 -1.01 21.85 -36.11
C ARG A 660 -1.50 21.65 -34.68
N MET A 661 -1.23 22.62 -33.85
CA MET A 661 -1.88 22.75 -32.55
C MET A 661 -3.33 23.15 -32.75
N LEU A 662 -4.24 22.55 -32.00
CA LEU A 662 -5.68 22.71 -32.08
C LEU A 662 -6.13 23.71 -31.01
N ALA A 663 -7.19 24.42 -31.27
CA ALA A 663 -7.93 25.19 -30.27
C ALA A 663 -8.83 24.23 -29.46
N GLU A 664 -9.36 24.70 -28.34
CA GLU A 664 -10.16 23.85 -27.44
C GLU A 664 -11.44 23.34 -28.09
N ASP A 665 -12.04 24.08 -29.00
CA ASP A 665 -13.22 23.70 -29.77
C ASP A 665 -12.94 22.65 -30.87
N GLU A 666 -11.67 22.40 -31.22
CA GLU A 666 -11.23 21.44 -32.25
C GLU A 666 -10.68 20.11 -31.69
N ILE A 667 -10.82 19.83 -30.40
CA ILE A 667 -10.24 18.64 -29.73
C ILE A 667 -10.74 17.32 -30.34
N ASP A 668 -11.89 17.29 -30.99
CA ASP A 668 -12.43 16.13 -31.72
C ASP A 668 -11.50 15.70 -32.88
N MET A 669 -10.71 16.62 -33.43
CA MET A 669 -9.72 16.38 -34.47
C MET A 669 -8.36 15.95 -33.91
N SER A 670 -8.16 16.01 -32.60
CA SER A 670 -6.91 15.66 -31.94
C SER A 670 -6.54 14.18 -32.14
N ILE A 671 -5.26 13.88 -31.95
CA ILE A 671 -4.77 12.50 -31.99
C ILE A 671 -5.51 11.65 -30.94
N LEU A 672 -5.71 12.18 -29.74
CA LEU A 672 -6.41 11.50 -28.65
C LEU A 672 -7.91 11.33 -28.99
N GLY A 673 -8.57 12.35 -29.56
CA GLY A 673 -9.94 12.26 -30.07
C GLY A 673 -10.11 11.17 -31.12
N LYS A 674 -9.20 11.07 -32.09
CA LYS A 674 -9.22 10.01 -33.11
C LYS A 674 -8.99 8.60 -32.51
N ILE A 675 -8.11 8.47 -31.51
CA ILE A 675 -7.94 7.22 -30.76
C ILE A 675 -9.24 6.87 -30.03
N GLY A 676 -9.87 7.85 -29.36
CA GLY A 676 -11.15 7.67 -28.68
C GLY A 676 -12.24 7.19 -29.63
N GLN A 677 -12.41 7.84 -30.78
CA GLN A 677 -13.35 7.43 -31.84
C GLN A 677 -13.07 6.00 -32.34
N CYS A 678 -11.80 5.62 -32.51
CA CYS A 678 -11.40 4.30 -32.94
C CYS A 678 -11.71 3.22 -31.87
N LEU A 679 -11.59 3.52 -30.60
CA LEU A 679 -11.77 2.58 -29.48
C LEU A 679 -13.18 2.57 -28.89
N ALA A 680 -14.02 3.56 -29.18
CA ALA A 680 -15.36 3.71 -28.61
C ALA A 680 -16.25 2.46 -28.76
N TRP A 681 -16.06 1.71 -29.85
CA TRP A 681 -16.83 0.47 -30.09
C TRP A 681 -16.64 -0.60 -29.02
N ILE A 682 -15.53 -0.59 -28.30
CA ILE A 682 -15.23 -1.54 -27.20
C ILE A 682 -16.21 -1.34 -26.03
N PHE A 683 -16.67 -0.09 -25.83
CA PHE A 683 -17.55 0.30 -24.73
C PHE A 683 -19.04 0.31 -25.10
N ILE A 684 -19.39 0.06 -26.38
CA ILE A 684 -20.80 -0.07 -26.81
C ILE A 684 -21.57 -1.12 -25.98
N PRO A 685 -21.02 -2.32 -25.68
CA PRO A 685 -21.74 -3.30 -24.85
C PRO A 685 -22.01 -2.85 -23.43
N GLN A 686 -21.24 -1.88 -22.91
CA GLN A 686 -21.40 -1.31 -21.59
C GLN A 686 -22.33 -0.08 -21.58
N GLY A 687 -22.74 0.41 -22.74
CA GLY A 687 -23.69 1.49 -22.93
C GLY A 687 -23.09 2.89 -23.02
N PHE A 688 -21.76 3.06 -22.92
CA PHE A 688 -21.06 4.36 -23.06
C PHE A 688 -20.04 4.36 -24.21
N GLY A 689 -20.44 3.85 -25.37
CA GLY A 689 -19.61 3.78 -26.57
C GLY A 689 -19.45 5.12 -27.31
N ASN A 690 -19.43 6.26 -26.62
CA ASN A 690 -19.07 7.57 -27.15
C ASN A 690 -17.57 7.83 -27.05
N TRP A 691 -17.05 8.69 -27.93
CA TRP A 691 -15.62 8.95 -27.97
C TRP A 691 -15.14 9.78 -26.77
N GLN A 692 -15.95 10.70 -26.23
CA GLN A 692 -15.64 11.53 -25.09
C GLN A 692 -15.39 10.67 -23.83
N ALA A 693 -16.35 9.81 -23.47
CA ALA A 693 -16.18 8.89 -22.34
C ALA A 693 -15.01 7.94 -22.53
N THR A 694 -14.73 7.55 -23.77
CA THR A 694 -13.55 6.69 -24.09
C THR A 694 -12.26 7.44 -23.86
N VAL A 695 -12.14 8.70 -24.31
CA VAL A 695 -10.98 9.56 -24.09
C VAL A 695 -10.77 9.78 -22.59
N ALA A 696 -11.82 10.17 -21.85
CA ALA A 696 -11.78 10.36 -20.41
C ALA A 696 -11.32 9.08 -19.66
N SER A 697 -11.77 7.91 -20.11
CA SER A 697 -11.30 6.64 -19.54
C SER A 697 -9.82 6.38 -19.83
N ILE A 698 -9.29 6.78 -20.99
CA ILE A 698 -7.88 6.65 -21.37
C ILE A 698 -7.02 7.61 -20.55
N THR A 699 -7.41 8.87 -20.43
CA THR A 699 -6.68 9.87 -19.60
C THR A 699 -6.69 9.45 -18.12
N GLY A 700 -7.81 8.90 -17.64
CA GLY A 700 -7.92 8.34 -16.30
C GLY A 700 -7.02 7.12 -15.99
N LEU A 701 -6.45 6.46 -17.01
CA LEU A 701 -5.41 5.46 -16.78
C LEU A 701 -4.08 6.08 -16.34
N VAL A 702 -3.82 7.31 -16.71
CA VAL A 702 -2.61 8.07 -16.32
C VAL A 702 -2.76 8.61 -14.90
N ALA A 703 -3.80 9.38 -14.67
CA ALA A 703 -4.20 9.89 -13.36
C ALA A 703 -5.73 9.97 -13.30
N LYS A 704 -6.31 9.54 -12.20
CA LYS A 704 -7.80 9.45 -12.09
C LYS A 704 -8.45 10.84 -12.00
N GLU A 705 -7.75 11.81 -11.48
CA GLU A 705 -8.13 13.21 -11.42
C GLU A 705 -8.40 13.78 -12.81
N ASN A 706 -7.60 13.39 -13.80
CA ASN A 706 -7.72 13.87 -15.18
C ASN A 706 -9.04 13.48 -15.84
N ILE A 707 -9.82 12.55 -15.27
CA ILE A 707 -11.14 12.21 -15.82
C ILE A 707 -12.07 13.42 -15.74
N VAL A 708 -12.09 14.11 -14.59
CA VAL A 708 -12.98 15.27 -14.36
C VAL A 708 -12.61 16.39 -15.32
N GLY A 709 -11.34 16.81 -15.32
CA GLY A 709 -10.89 17.86 -16.24
C GLY A 709 -11.11 17.51 -17.73
N THR A 710 -10.84 16.24 -18.13
CA THR A 710 -11.10 15.81 -19.51
C THR A 710 -12.60 15.84 -19.83
N MET A 711 -13.47 15.44 -18.89
CA MET A 711 -14.92 15.49 -19.09
C MET A 711 -15.39 16.95 -19.14
N GLY A 712 -14.85 17.83 -18.29
CA GLY A 712 -15.10 19.27 -18.36
C GLY A 712 -14.86 19.80 -19.76
N ILE A 713 -13.65 19.68 -20.27
CA ILE A 713 -13.25 20.16 -21.60
C ILE A 713 -14.09 19.53 -22.73
N LEU A 714 -14.34 18.22 -22.70
CA LEU A 714 -15.05 17.52 -23.78
C LEU A 714 -16.56 17.73 -23.79
N TYR A 715 -17.15 18.15 -22.69
CA TYR A 715 -18.58 18.41 -22.58
C TYR A 715 -18.94 19.89 -22.40
N SER A 716 -17.93 20.79 -22.32
CA SER A 716 -18.14 22.24 -22.37
C SER A 716 -18.47 22.77 -23.78
N ALA A 717 -18.08 22.04 -24.83
CA ALA A 717 -18.30 22.45 -26.24
C ALA A 717 -19.77 22.42 -26.72
N GLY A 718 -20.77 22.22 -25.84
CA GLY A 718 -22.19 22.21 -26.13
C GLY A 718 -22.93 23.45 -25.57
N GLU A 719 -24.16 23.72 -26.03
CA GLU A 719 -25.00 24.68 -25.34
C GLU A 719 -25.40 24.13 -23.96
N GLY A 720 -25.14 24.87 -22.89
CA GLY A 720 -25.48 24.53 -21.50
C GLY A 720 -24.32 23.96 -20.68
N SER A 721 -24.57 23.71 -19.39
CA SER A 721 -23.55 23.24 -18.46
C SER A 721 -23.01 21.84 -18.83
N VAL A 722 -21.77 21.55 -18.41
CA VAL A 722 -21.15 20.23 -18.55
C VAL A 722 -22.06 19.13 -18.03
N TYR A 723 -22.76 19.34 -16.92
CA TYR A 723 -23.69 18.38 -16.35
C TYR A 723 -24.90 18.11 -17.25
N ALA A 724 -25.48 19.12 -17.85
CA ALA A 724 -26.60 18.98 -18.78
C ALA A 724 -26.20 18.17 -20.02
N ASN A 725 -25.02 18.46 -20.59
CA ASN A 725 -24.47 17.75 -21.74
C ASN A 725 -24.13 16.29 -21.43
N MET A 726 -23.61 16.01 -20.25
CA MET A 726 -23.41 14.65 -19.76
C MET A 726 -24.74 13.91 -19.56
N ALA A 727 -25.74 14.55 -18.92
CA ALA A 727 -27.06 13.96 -18.70
C ALA A 727 -27.76 13.60 -20.02
N ALA A 728 -27.59 14.43 -21.07
CA ALA A 728 -28.12 14.14 -22.40
C ALA A 728 -27.45 12.95 -23.09
N THR A 729 -26.15 12.69 -22.76
CA THR A 729 -25.36 11.63 -23.42
C THR A 729 -25.46 10.28 -22.69
N PHE A 730 -25.56 10.30 -21.36
CA PHE A 730 -25.60 9.08 -20.56
C PHE A 730 -27.03 8.76 -20.10
N THR A 731 -27.35 7.48 -20.14
CA THR A 731 -28.49 6.94 -19.40
C THR A 731 -28.02 6.57 -17.97
N VAL A 732 -28.95 6.47 -17.02
CA VAL A 732 -28.64 6.01 -15.65
C VAL A 732 -27.83 4.72 -15.62
N ALA A 733 -28.15 3.76 -16.49
CA ALA A 733 -27.44 2.48 -16.56
C ALA A 733 -26.03 2.62 -17.17
N SER A 734 -25.88 3.41 -18.25
CA SER A 734 -24.57 3.62 -18.87
C SER A 734 -23.68 4.52 -18.02
N GLY A 735 -24.24 5.49 -17.30
CA GLY A 735 -23.51 6.31 -16.35
C GLY A 735 -22.97 5.49 -15.18
N TYR A 736 -23.76 4.58 -14.62
CA TYR A 736 -23.27 3.66 -13.58
C TYR A 736 -22.22 2.68 -14.12
N ALA A 737 -22.37 2.22 -15.36
CA ALA A 737 -21.36 1.37 -16.00
C ALA A 737 -20.04 2.12 -16.24
N PHE A 738 -20.10 3.38 -16.66
CA PHE A 738 -18.94 4.27 -16.79
C PHE A 738 -18.25 4.52 -15.45
N LEU A 739 -19.04 4.80 -14.40
CA LEU A 739 -18.56 4.90 -13.03
C LEU A 739 -17.85 3.61 -12.60
N ALA A 740 -18.52 2.47 -12.73
CA ALA A 740 -17.98 1.17 -12.34
C ALA A 740 -16.66 0.83 -13.07
N PHE A 741 -16.60 1.08 -14.38
CA PHE A 741 -15.41 0.82 -15.18
C PHE A 741 -14.21 1.65 -14.73
N ASN A 742 -14.39 2.92 -14.50
CA ASN A 742 -13.30 3.82 -14.09
C ASN A 742 -12.92 3.68 -12.61
N LEU A 743 -13.81 3.13 -11.77
CA LEU A 743 -13.50 2.83 -10.37
C LEU A 743 -12.65 1.56 -10.20
N LEU A 744 -12.96 0.52 -10.96
CA LEU A 744 -12.30 -0.79 -10.86
C LEU A 744 -11.04 -0.88 -11.69
#